data_df5af4673b8e056e04070948b558e292
#
_entry.id   df5af4673b8e056e04070948b558e292
#
_cell.length_a   1.000
_cell.length_b   1.000
_cell.length_c   1.000
_cell.angle_alpha   90.00
_cell.angle_beta   90.00
_cell.angle_gamma   90.00
#
_symmetry.space_group_name_H-M   'P 1'
#
loop_
_entity.id
_entity.type
_entity.pdbx_description
1 polymer ?
#
loop_
_entity_poly.entity_id
_entity_poly.type
_entity_poly.pdbx_seq_one_letter_code
_entity_poly.pdbx_strand_id
1 'polypeptide(L)'
;MCKNYLTLILLSVHTILNFSLFAQPALWESRGIGGGGALFSPSINPANTNEQYINCDMTEVFHTTTAGTSWETISFDKLQSVTTSKVQFTSDNLIRYAVNTDFYSEARFPVKSTDGGNTWSTISDPTGGECYSIFADDNSTQKIIISSYNKIYFSSNGGTSFTNIYTNMGSGAAYVGGVFFDGSNIYIGAAKNLIVSTDNGATFTSYALTGLAAGRGIMSFAGAKSGVTTRLFIVSFDLADIYPGVTGADFSAYKSIYKMDYSVGGSWVVSATGISGSNKPFFVDMAENNIDIAYAAGGNTSTGYPIVFKTTNGGANWSAVFLTNNNENIYTGYQGDNGDEGWYYDEFAEGFDVASTDNNVAVITGLGFPHYTSDGGTTWHQQYVNTADQNPLNLDIVKGKNYAGVGLENTSCWTLCWSDANNVFAGFSDITAIKSSDAGNKWNKNYFSLTENSVYKVIKENASGRIYAGTSSAHDMYQSTYLSDANIDGATGRILYSADNGTNWSVLHDFGDPVIWLTLDPNVANKMYACVIHSVNGGIYVSSNINLGAGSTWTKLANPPRTEGHPYNIHVLNDGTLIAVYSGRRNAAGTFIASSGVFKSTNGGTSWTDISDAGMFYWTKDLIIDENDPAQNTFYCCVFSGWGGPPNGLGGIYKTTNRGTSWTKINSSDRVESCTINPNNVNEMYFSTESEGLWMTSNLNAGSPVFSKVTNYPFMHPVRMIFNPFNENELWVTSFGNGLKLGLSDNCSAPVNLIVSGVTSTTGTVTWDVVPSADNYRVTRKVTGGGTFNYNVLTNTITFTDLTPGTSNKIFVKAKCDGVYSDKSVKVTINTPLRSGELNELSIYPNPAKNSISIYCDNSIQKAELININGERINAELNTISSGSFSIDINKYPAGVYFLKLYLDNEILTRQIIKTD
;
A
#
# COMPACT_ATOMS: atom_id res chain seq x y z
N MET A 1 29.95 5.18 82.58
CA MET A 1 30.53 5.08 81.21
C MET A 1 29.71 4.10 80.39
N CYS A 2 28.75 4.62 79.68
CA CYS A 2 28.03 3.87 78.68
C CYS A 2 27.70 4.85 77.50
N LYS A 3 28.27 4.65 76.32
CA LYS A 3 27.99 5.43 75.12
C LYS A 3 26.77 4.87 74.51
N ASN A 4 25.72 5.66 74.37
CA ASN A 4 24.56 5.35 73.49
C ASN A 4 24.86 5.84 72.06
N TYR A 5 24.83 4.91 71.09
CA TYR A 5 24.79 5.24 69.71
C TYR A 5 23.32 5.27 69.23
N LEU A 6 22.90 6.46 68.85
CA LEU A 6 21.59 6.67 68.18
C LEU A 6 21.81 6.44 66.71
N THR A 7 21.24 5.34 66.14
CA THR A 7 21.24 5.08 64.68
C THR A 7 20.03 5.77 64.06
N LEU A 8 20.28 6.82 63.29
CA LEU A 8 19.26 7.48 62.48
C LEU A 8 19.00 6.61 61.21
N ILE A 9 17.86 5.98 61.13
CA ILE A 9 17.39 5.33 59.89
C ILE A 9 16.75 6.41 59.02
N LEU A 10 17.44 6.82 57.95
CA LEU A 10 16.84 7.61 56.87
C LEU A 10 16.00 6.67 56.01
N LEU A 11 14.68 6.73 56.11
CA LEU A 11 13.77 6.14 55.11
C LEU A 11 13.74 7.06 53.88
N SER A 12 14.51 6.74 52.88
CA SER A 12 14.35 7.35 51.57
C SER A 12 13.13 6.73 50.91
N VAL A 13 12.02 7.44 50.89
CA VAL A 13 10.87 7.12 50.05
C VAL A 13 11.28 7.44 48.61
N HIS A 14 11.69 6.43 47.87
CA HIS A 14 11.79 6.53 46.42
C HIS A 14 10.36 6.44 45.87
N THR A 15 9.75 7.57 45.58
CA THR A 15 8.68 7.65 44.63
C THR A 15 9.26 7.27 43.25
N ILE A 16 9.10 6.02 42.85
CA ILE A 16 9.32 5.60 41.48
C ILE A 16 8.17 6.25 40.68
N LEU A 17 8.43 7.43 40.13
CA LEU A 17 7.66 7.94 39.01
C LEU A 17 7.94 6.96 37.88
N ASN A 18 6.99 6.08 37.61
CA ASN A 18 6.96 5.35 36.34
C ASN A 18 6.73 6.36 35.22
N PHE A 19 7.79 6.96 34.72
CA PHE A 19 7.78 7.51 33.38
C PHE A 19 7.68 6.26 32.45
N SER A 20 6.53 6.00 31.90
CA SER A 20 6.43 5.20 30.69
C SER A 20 7.24 5.95 29.63
N LEU A 21 8.47 5.52 29.41
CA LEU A 21 9.21 5.90 28.22
C LEU A 21 8.37 5.44 27.04
N PHE A 22 7.84 6.39 26.29
CA PHE A 22 7.19 6.11 25.05
C PHE A 22 8.29 5.60 24.11
N ALA A 23 8.26 4.33 23.79
CA ALA A 23 9.18 3.77 22.80
C ALA A 23 8.73 4.22 21.41
N GLN A 24 9.69 4.48 20.51
CA GLN A 24 9.42 4.64 19.07
C GLN A 24 8.36 3.63 18.63
N PRO A 25 7.37 4.01 17.77
CA PRO A 25 6.41 3.05 17.26
C PRO A 25 7.09 1.84 16.64
N ALA A 26 6.77 0.65 17.14
CA ALA A 26 7.36 -0.59 16.69
C ALA A 26 6.72 -1.10 15.38
N LEU A 27 5.47 -0.74 15.16
CA LEU A 27 4.69 -1.11 13.99
C LEU A 27 3.99 0.13 13.42
N TRP A 28 3.91 0.20 12.10
CA TRP A 28 3.11 1.16 11.37
C TRP A 28 2.00 0.43 10.61
N GLU A 29 0.77 0.66 11.02
CA GLU A 29 -0.39 0.11 10.35
C GLU A 29 -1.00 1.11 9.37
N SER A 30 -1.34 0.65 8.18
CA SER A 30 -2.20 1.40 7.26
C SER A 30 -3.58 1.56 7.86
N ARG A 31 -4.10 2.78 7.86
CA ARG A 31 -5.39 3.11 8.50
C ARG A 31 -6.35 3.86 7.59
N GLY A 32 -5.94 4.22 6.40
CA GLY A 32 -6.80 4.84 5.40
C GLY A 32 -7.41 3.83 4.43
N ILE A 33 -7.93 4.36 3.36
CA ILE A 33 -8.37 3.62 2.18
C ILE A 33 -7.68 4.20 0.95
N GLY A 34 -7.56 3.38 -0.11
CA GLY A 34 -6.91 3.79 -1.36
C GLY A 34 -7.77 4.68 -2.25
N GLY A 35 -7.26 4.96 -3.43
CA GLY A 35 -7.89 5.76 -4.49
C GLY A 35 -7.19 7.09 -4.73
N GLY A 36 -7.25 7.58 -5.95
CA GLY A 36 -6.72 8.89 -6.39
C GLY A 36 -5.27 8.88 -6.88
N GLY A 37 -4.43 7.91 -6.49
CA GLY A 37 -3.10 7.70 -7.05
C GLY A 37 -3.09 6.56 -8.08
N ALA A 38 -2.19 6.58 -9.06
CA ALA A 38 -2.17 5.59 -10.12
C ALA A 38 -1.32 4.36 -9.76
N LEU A 39 -1.85 3.18 -10.06
CA LEU A 39 -1.22 1.88 -9.80
C LEU A 39 -0.80 1.22 -11.11
N PHE A 40 0.48 0.92 -11.24
CA PHE A 40 1.12 0.45 -12.46
C PHE A 40 1.76 -0.91 -12.30
N SER A 41 2.06 -1.53 -13.44
CA SER A 41 2.99 -2.65 -13.55
C SER A 41 2.74 -3.76 -12.52
N PRO A 42 1.50 -4.28 -12.41
CA PRO A 42 1.24 -5.43 -11.56
C PRO A 42 2.12 -6.61 -11.98
N SER A 43 2.50 -7.45 -11.03
CA SER A 43 3.21 -8.70 -11.33
C SER A 43 2.77 -9.82 -10.41
N ILE A 44 2.53 -11.00 -10.99
CA ILE A 44 2.05 -12.20 -10.32
C ILE A 44 3.20 -13.21 -10.24
N ASN A 45 3.46 -13.75 -9.04
CA ASN A 45 4.45 -14.82 -8.89
C ASN A 45 3.96 -16.11 -9.56
N PRO A 46 4.62 -16.62 -10.60
CA PRO A 46 4.18 -17.83 -11.31
C PRO A 46 4.22 -19.12 -10.47
N ALA A 47 5.02 -19.13 -9.39
CA ALA A 47 5.08 -20.26 -8.46
C ALA A 47 4.05 -20.17 -7.32
N ASN A 48 3.52 -18.98 -7.05
CA ASN A 48 2.50 -18.72 -6.04
C ASN A 48 1.65 -17.50 -6.43
N THR A 49 0.57 -17.71 -7.12
CA THR A 49 -0.29 -16.64 -7.66
C THR A 49 -0.95 -15.75 -6.60
N ASN A 50 -0.89 -16.14 -5.32
CA ASN A 50 -1.31 -15.28 -4.23
C ASN A 50 -0.28 -14.17 -3.93
N GLU A 51 0.96 -14.33 -4.39
CA GLU A 51 2.00 -13.31 -4.24
C GLU A 51 2.02 -12.38 -5.44
N GLN A 52 1.88 -11.08 -5.18
CA GLN A 52 1.78 -10.06 -6.21
C GLN A 52 2.51 -8.80 -5.77
N TYR A 53 3.02 -8.03 -6.74
CA TYR A 53 3.52 -6.68 -6.56
C TYR A 53 2.73 -5.72 -7.43
N ILE A 54 2.58 -4.49 -6.95
CA ILE A 54 2.01 -3.36 -7.71
C ILE A 54 2.87 -2.13 -7.44
N ASN A 55 3.24 -1.41 -8.49
CA ASN A 55 3.98 -0.16 -8.39
C ASN A 55 3.03 1.03 -8.37
N CYS A 56 3.42 2.12 -7.73
CA CYS A 56 2.68 3.38 -7.70
C CYS A 56 3.49 4.50 -8.36
N ASP A 57 2.82 5.54 -8.82
CA ASP A 57 3.42 6.73 -9.42
C ASP A 57 4.29 7.54 -8.45
N MET A 58 4.04 7.42 -7.16
CA MET A 58 4.82 8.04 -6.09
C MET A 58 6.04 7.21 -5.65
N THR A 59 6.45 6.25 -6.50
CA THR A 59 7.58 5.31 -6.31
C THR A 59 7.37 4.18 -5.31
N GLU A 60 6.25 4.11 -4.63
CA GLU A 60 5.93 2.97 -3.76
C GLU A 60 5.81 1.67 -4.53
N VAL A 61 6.12 0.61 -3.83
CA VAL A 61 5.85 -0.75 -4.24
C VAL A 61 4.99 -1.40 -3.18
N PHE A 62 3.82 -1.86 -3.58
CA PHE A 62 2.93 -2.65 -2.74
C PHE A 62 3.17 -4.13 -2.99
N HIS A 63 3.19 -4.91 -1.93
CA HIS A 63 3.40 -6.35 -1.95
C HIS A 63 2.30 -7.07 -1.19
N THR A 64 1.80 -8.16 -1.76
CA THR A 64 0.87 -9.07 -1.10
C THR A 64 1.31 -10.51 -1.25
N THR A 65 0.99 -11.35 -0.27
CA THR A 65 1.11 -12.82 -0.35
C THR A 65 -0.25 -13.51 -0.20
N THR A 66 -1.32 -12.71 -0.25
CA THR A 66 -2.71 -13.14 0.05
C THR A 66 -3.68 -12.82 -1.08
N ALA A 67 -3.21 -12.70 -2.31
CA ALA A 67 -3.99 -12.28 -3.47
C ALA A 67 -4.74 -10.94 -3.22
N GLY A 68 -4.09 -9.99 -2.55
CA GLY A 68 -4.62 -8.65 -2.33
C GLY A 68 -5.61 -8.51 -1.17
N THR A 69 -5.84 -9.55 -0.35
CA THR A 69 -6.65 -9.39 0.86
C THR A 69 -5.92 -8.64 1.97
N SER A 70 -4.61 -8.46 1.83
CA SER A 70 -3.77 -7.55 2.61
C SER A 70 -2.55 -7.14 1.79
N TRP A 71 -2.12 -5.89 1.94
CA TRP A 71 -0.96 -5.32 1.29
C TRP A 71 -0.01 -4.72 2.31
N GLU A 72 1.28 -4.77 2.02
CA GLU A 72 2.31 -4.03 2.71
C GLU A 72 3.00 -3.07 1.74
N THR A 73 3.34 -1.88 2.21
CA THR A 73 4.23 -0.97 1.49
C THR A 73 5.67 -1.44 1.69
N ILE A 74 6.37 -1.77 0.61
CA ILE A 74 7.80 -2.06 0.68
C ILE A 74 8.54 -0.78 1.08
N SER A 75 9.40 -0.88 2.08
CA SER A 75 10.15 0.28 2.55
C SER A 75 10.95 0.92 1.42
N PHE A 76 10.84 2.25 1.29
CA PHE A 76 11.54 3.03 0.27
C PHE A 76 13.07 2.90 0.34
N ASP A 77 13.63 2.55 1.50
CA ASP A 77 15.05 2.23 1.65
C ASP A 77 15.44 0.92 0.95
N LYS A 78 14.46 0.06 0.63
CA LYS A 78 14.69 -1.23 -0.01
C LYS A 78 14.47 -1.15 -1.51
N LEU A 79 13.33 -0.61 -1.94
CA LEU A 79 12.97 -0.52 -3.35
C LEU A 79 12.06 0.69 -3.58
N GLN A 80 12.45 1.54 -4.51
CA GLN A 80 11.61 2.56 -5.10
C GLN A 80 11.45 2.23 -6.59
N SER A 81 10.29 1.76 -6.99
CA SER A 81 10.12 1.24 -8.34
C SER A 81 9.67 2.33 -9.33
N VAL A 82 9.59 1.93 -10.58
CA VAL A 82 9.15 2.78 -11.69
C VAL A 82 7.82 2.30 -12.23
N THR A 83 7.08 3.17 -12.88
CA THR A 83 5.79 2.82 -13.51
C THR A 83 5.94 1.96 -14.76
N THR A 84 7.15 1.95 -15.37
CA THR A 84 7.42 1.35 -16.68
C THR A 84 7.87 -0.10 -16.63
N SER A 85 8.09 -0.68 -15.43
CA SER A 85 8.64 -2.02 -15.29
C SER A 85 8.14 -2.72 -14.03
N LYS A 86 7.58 -3.90 -14.19
CA LYS A 86 7.12 -4.75 -13.10
C LYS A 86 8.26 -5.48 -12.40
N VAL A 87 8.05 -5.91 -11.15
CA VAL A 87 8.94 -6.86 -10.47
C VAL A 87 8.93 -8.18 -11.24
N GLN A 88 10.10 -8.74 -11.49
CA GLN A 88 10.28 -9.98 -12.26
C GLN A 88 10.63 -11.14 -11.34
N PHE A 89 9.93 -12.24 -11.52
CA PHE A 89 10.21 -13.51 -10.84
C PHE A 89 11.13 -14.39 -11.68
N THR A 90 11.70 -15.43 -11.06
CA THR A 90 12.54 -16.42 -11.73
C THR A 90 12.20 -17.83 -11.25
N SER A 91 12.90 -18.86 -11.77
CA SER A 91 12.77 -20.25 -11.31
C SER A 91 13.15 -20.47 -9.84
N ASP A 92 13.77 -19.49 -9.19
CA ASP A 92 14.08 -19.49 -7.77
C ASP A 92 13.28 -18.37 -7.09
N ASN A 93 12.35 -18.73 -6.21
CA ASN A 93 11.50 -17.78 -5.50
C ASN A 93 12.25 -16.75 -4.67
N LEU A 94 13.52 -16.96 -4.37
CA LEU A 94 14.37 -15.99 -3.67
C LEU A 94 14.99 -14.97 -4.62
N ILE A 95 15.09 -15.29 -5.91
CA ILE A 95 15.73 -14.40 -6.90
C ILE A 95 14.67 -13.63 -7.68
N ARG A 96 14.73 -12.31 -7.55
CA ARG A 96 13.83 -11.36 -8.23
C ARG A 96 14.63 -10.23 -8.83
N TYR A 97 14.05 -9.58 -9.84
CA TYR A 97 14.64 -8.42 -10.49
C TYR A 97 13.63 -7.28 -10.57
N ALA A 98 14.10 -6.05 -10.48
CA ALA A 98 13.30 -4.84 -10.61
C ALA A 98 14.15 -3.69 -11.17
N VAL A 99 13.49 -2.58 -11.48
CA VAL A 99 14.15 -1.30 -11.71
C VAL A 99 13.93 -0.43 -10.48
N ASN A 100 15.04 0.02 -9.88
CA ASN A 100 15.01 0.97 -8.76
C ASN A 100 15.30 2.38 -9.25
N THR A 101 14.59 3.37 -8.75
CA THR A 101 14.83 4.78 -9.06
C THR A 101 15.52 5.50 -7.90
N ASP A 102 16.36 6.47 -8.22
CA ASP A 102 16.89 7.42 -7.25
C ASP A 102 16.06 8.71 -7.32
N PHE A 103 15.43 9.06 -6.22
CA PHE A 103 14.51 10.19 -6.15
C PHE A 103 15.12 11.54 -6.56
N TYR A 104 16.38 11.78 -6.25
CA TYR A 104 17.01 13.07 -6.51
C TYR A 104 17.55 13.24 -7.92
N SER A 105 18.16 12.18 -8.44
CA SER A 105 18.77 12.19 -9.78
C SER A 105 17.83 11.69 -10.86
N GLU A 106 16.70 11.08 -10.47
CA GLU A 106 15.77 10.36 -11.35
C GLU A 106 16.45 9.22 -12.12
N ALA A 107 17.66 8.85 -11.71
CA ALA A 107 18.40 7.74 -12.31
C ALA A 107 17.74 6.41 -11.97
N ARG A 108 17.74 5.50 -12.94
CA ARG A 108 17.07 4.21 -12.89
C ARG A 108 18.06 3.09 -13.07
N PHE A 109 18.12 2.18 -12.11
CA PHE A 109 19.11 1.10 -12.07
C PHE A 109 18.43 -0.26 -12.05
N PRO A 110 18.93 -1.26 -12.79
CA PRO A 110 18.48 -2.63 -12.61
C PRO A 110 18.97 -3.18 -11.27
N VAL A 111 18.09 -3.78 -10.50
CA VAL A 111 18.38 -4.35 -9.18
C VAL A 111 17.95 -5.80 -9.09
N LYS A 112 18.59 -6.52 -8.16
CA LYS A 112 18.36 -7.93 -7.88
C LYS A 112 18.15 -8.13 -6.39
N SER A 113 17.15 -8.94 -6.03
CA SER A 113 17.02 -9.58 -4.72
C SER A 113 17.47 -11.04 -4.81
N THR A 114 18.03 -11.56 -3.70
CA THR A 114 18.39 -12.97 -3.53
C THR A 114 17.79 -13.56 -2.25
N ASP A 115 16.84 -12.86 -1.64
CA ASP A 115 16.18 -13.21 -0.38
C ASP A 115 14.65 -13.00 -0.42
N GLY A 116 14.08 -13.13 -1.62
CA GLY A 116 12.64 -13.02 -1.80
C GLY A 116 12.09 -11.60 -1.72
N GLY A 117 12.90 -10.59 -2.08
CA GLY A 117 12.47 -9.18 -2.08
C GLY A 117 12.68 -8.45 -0.75
N ASN A 118 13.31 -9.09 0.26
CA ASN A 118 13.62 -8.44 1.53
C ASN A 118 14.74 -7.40 1.40
N THR A 119 15.74 -7.67 0.55
CA THR A 119 16.80 -6.73 0.21
C THR A 119 17.05 -6.70 -1.29
N TRP A 120 17.51 -5.55 -1.77
CA TRP A 120 17.81 -5.33 -3.19
C TRP A 120 19.19 -4.71 -3.36
N SER A 121 19.87 -5.08 -4.43
CA SER A 121 21.20 -4.56 -4.77
C SER A 121 21.31 -4.32 -6.27
N THR A 122 21.95 -3.21 -6.64
CA THR A 122 22.22 -2.88 -8.04
C THR A 122 23.10 -3.95 -8.67
N ILE A 123 22.71 -4.41 -9.85
CA ILE A 123 23.51 -5.30 -10.70
C ILE A 123 24.27 -4.47 -11.73
N SER A 124 25.01 -5.13 -12.66
CA SER A 124 25.69 -4.41 -13.74
C SER A 124 24.70 -3.54 -14.52
N ASP A 125 25.02 -2.27 -14.70
CA ASP A 125 24.16 -1.31 -15.42
C ASP A 125 24.88 -0.74 -16.65
N PRO A 126 24.65 -1.30 -17.84
CA PRO A 126 25.20 -0.74 -19.07
C PRO A 126 24.40 0.45 -19.60
N THR A 127 23.28 0.82 -18.94
CA THR A 127 22.43 1.94 -19.38
C THR A 127 22.94 3.27 -18.85
N GLY A 128 23.74 3.25 -17.79
CA GLY A 128 24.30 4.45 -17.16
C GLY A 128 23.27 5.24 -16.37
N GLY A 129 22.33 4.57 -15.70
CA GLY A 129 21.27 5.19 -14.93
C GLY A 129 19.99 5.49 -15.74
N GLU A 130 19.85 4.91 -16.93
CA GLU A 130 18.69 5.07 -17.81
C GLU A 130 17.96 3.73 -18.05
N CYS A 131 17.94 2.83 -17.07
CA CYS A 131 17.22 1.57 -17.19
C CYS A 131 15.71 1.82 -17.24
N TYR A 132 15.10 1.58 -18.40
CA TYR A 132 13.67 1.82 -18.60
C TYR A 132 12.81 0.64 -18.19
N SER A 133 13.22 -0.58 -18.58
CA SER A 133 12.50 -1.81 -18.23
C SER A 133 13.46 -2.99 -18.04
N ILE A 134 13.00 -3.98 -17.27
CA ILE A 134 13.69 -5.25 -17.04
C ILE A 134 12.69 -6.40 -17.23
N PHE A 135 13.16 -7.48 -17.87
CA PHE A 135 12.43 -8.74 -18.07
C PHE A 135 13.35 -9.89 -17.70
N ALA A 136 12.84 -10.83 -16.92
CA ALA A 136 13.56 -12.03 -16.53
C ALA A 136 12.79 -13.29 -16.98
N ASP A 137 13.53 -14.35 -17.29
CA ASP A 137 12.96 -15.67 -17.61
C ASP A 137 12.50 -16.32 -16.31
N ASP A 138 11.19 -16.54 -16.14
CA ASP A 138 10.61 -17.18 -14.96
C ASP A 138 11.04 -18.67 -14.80
N ASN A 139 11.58 -19.26 -15.85
CA ASN A 139 12.18 -20.59 -15.84
C ASN A 139 13.71 -20.61 -15.67
N SER A 140 14.35 -19.44 -15.47
CA SER A 140 15.80 -19.31 -15.33
C SER A 140 16.18 -18.12 -14.46
N THR A 141 17.13 -18.31 -13.57
CA THR A 141 17.73 -17.22 -12.77
C THR A 141 18.80 -16.41 -13.53
N GLN A 142 19.11 -16.78 -14.78
CA GLN A 142 20.28 -16.30 -15.51
C GLN A 142 19.96 -15.34 -16.66
N LYS A 143 18.78 -15.50 -17.29
CA LYS A 143 18.43 -14.74 -18.50
C LYS A 143 17.65 -13.48 -18.17
N ILE A 144 18.19 -12.35 -18.59
CA ILE A 144 17.60 -11.03 -18.31
C ILE A 144 17.74 -10.16 -19.56
N ILE A 145 16.66 -9.46 -19.89
CA ILE A 145 16.66 -8.35 -20.85
C ILE A 145 16.47 -7.06 -20.09
N ILE A 146 17.27 -6.05 -20.38
CA ILE A 146 17.03 -4.67 -19.95
C ILE A 146 17.00 -3.74 -21.14
N SER A 147 16.22 -2.66 -21.03
CA SER A 147 16.19 -1.62 -22.06
C SER A 147 16.55 -0.26 -21.48
N SER A 148 17.18 0.56 -22.31
CA SER A 148 17.22 2.02 -22.18
C SER A 148 16.42 2.65 -23.32
N TYR A 149 16.42 3.98 -23.43
CA TYR A 149 15.72 4.67 -24.51
C TYR A 149 16.08 4.11 -25.91
N ASN A 150 17.35 3.89 -26.19
CA ASN A 150 17.83 3.58 -27.53
C ASN A 150 18.55 2.24 -27.65
N LYS A 151 18.64 1.44 -26.59
CA LYS A 151 19.37 0.17 -26.61
C LYS A 151 18.64 -0.89 -25.81
N ILE A 152 18.83 -2.14 -26.28
CA ILE A 152 18.39 -3.35 -25.55
C ILE A 152 19.63 -4.19 -25.26
N TYR A 153 19.70 -4.70 -24.05
CA TYR A 153 20.80 -5.51 -23.57
C TYR A 153 20.31 -6.87 -23.06
N PHE A 154 21.14 -7.88 -23.24
CA PHE A 154 20.90 -9.25 -22.75
C PHE A 154 21.98 -9.69 -21.79
N SER A 155 21.59 -10.35 -20.72
CA SER A 155 22.46 -11.09 -19.80
C SER A 155 22.08 -12.56 -19.79
N SER A 156 23.08 -13.44 -19.84
CA SER A 156 22.97 -14.90 -19.64
C SER A 156 23.59 -15.37 -18.33
N ASN A 157 23.95 -14.45 -17.42
CA ASN A 157 24.67 -14.76 -16.18
C ASN A 157 24.09 -14.01 -14.97
N GLY A 158 22.77 -13.84 -14.95
CA GLY A 158 22.06 -13.29 -13.80
C GLY A 158 22.35 -11.81 -13.52
N GLY A 159 22.62 -11.02 -14.56
CA GLY A 159 22.91 -9.59 -14.45
C GLY A 159 24.35 -9.24 -14.08
N THR A 160 25.27 -10.22 -14.06
CA THR A 160 26.70 -9.97 -13.79
C THR A 160 27.33 -9.15 -14.92
N SER A 161 26.90 -9.40 -16.16
CA SER A 161 27.28 -8.60 -17.33
C SER A 161 26.17 -8.62 -18.38
N PHE A 162 26.16 -7.62 -19.25
CA PHE A 162 25.19 -7.46 -20.33
C PHE A 162 25.89 -7.20 -21.66
N THR A 163 25.28 -7.72 -22.73
CA THR A 163 25.69 -7.47 -24.12
C THR A 163 24.60 -6.64 -24.80
N ASN A 164 25.01 -5.57 -25.53
CA ASN A 164 24.07 -4.83 -26.37
C ASN A 164 23.65 -5.70 -27.54
N ILE A 165 22.36 -5.96 -27.67
CA ILE A 165 21.78 -6.82 -28.72
C ILE A 165 20.99 -6.04 -29.76
N TYR A 166 20.62 -4.79 -29.44
CA TYR A 166 19.86 -3.94 -30.37
C TYR A 166 20.07 -2.46 -30.05
N THR A 167 20.19 -1.67 -31.09
CA THR A 167 20.27 -0.20 -31.00
C THR A 167 19.35 0.42 -32.04
N ASN A 168 18.50 1.35 -31.64
CA ASN A 168 17.64 2.11 -32.52
C ASN A 168 17.40 3.52 -31.97
N MET A 169 17.10 4.46 -32.83
CA MET A 169 16.89 5.87 -32.54
C MET A 169 15.58 6.36 -33.14
N GLY A 170 15.14 7.52 -32.68
CA GLY A 170 13.92 8.19 -33.16
C GLY A 170 12.64 7.60 -32.59
N SER A 171 11.50 7.87 -33.23
CA SER A 171 10.18 7.44 -32.76
C SER A 171 10.13 5.98 -32.35
N GLY A 172 9.63 5.68 -31.16
CA GLY A 172 9.60 4.36 -30.55
C GLY A 172 10.99 3.82 -30.13
N ALA A 173 12.08 4.36 -30.64
CA ALA A 173 13.48 3.97 -30.34
C ALA A 173 13.65 2.47 -30.09
N ALA A 174 14.19 2.07 -28.92
CA ALA A 174 14.37 0.68 -28.50
C ALA A 174 13.36 0.26 -27.43
N TYR A 175 12.17 0.87 -27.37
CA TYR A 175 11.09 0.47 -26.45
C TYR A 175 10.78 -1.03 -26.58
N VAL A 176 10.62 -1.72 -25.45
CA VAL A 176 10.29 -3.15 -25.36
C VAL A 176 8.88 -3.29 -24.77
N GLY A 177 7.93 -3.76 -25.57
CA GLY A 177 6.54 -4.00 -25.17
C GLY A 177 6.32 -5.32 -24.44
N GLY A 178 7.34 -6.19 -24.39
CA GLY A 178 7.32 -7.48 -23.69
C GLY A 178 8.37 -8.45 -24.23
N VAL A 179 8.64 -9.49 -23.45
CA VAL A 179 9.59 -10.56 -23.79
C VAL A 179 8.93 -11.91 -23.48
N PHE A 180 9.05 -12.85 -24.40
CA PHE A 180 8.66 -14.25 -24.19
C PHE A 180 9.90 -15.15 -24.23
N PHE A 181 10.14 -15.89 -23.15
CA PHE A 181 11.23 -16.86 -23.04
C PHE A 181 10.68 -18.28 -23.23
N ASP A 182 11.20 -19.01 -24.23
CA ASP A 182 10.82 -20.39 -24.55
C ASP A 182 12.07 -21.26 -24.59
N GLY A 183 12.58 -21.61 -23.46
CA GLY A 183 13.77 -22.42 -23.33
C GLY A 183 15.02 -21.74 -23.95
N SER A 184 15.49 -22.25 -25.11
CA SER A 184 16.60 -21.62 -25.85
C SER A 184 16.15 -20.47 -26.75
N ASN A 185 14.84 -20.31 -26.96
CA ASN A 185 14.29 -19.25 -27.82
C ASN A 185 13.92 -18.04 -26.94
N ILE A 186 14.20 -16.85 -27.46
CA ILE A 186 13.83 -15.57 -26.82
C ILE A 186 13.18 -14.70 -27.89
N TYR A 187 11.99 -14.22 -27.60
CA TYR A 187 11.23 -13.35 -28.48
C TYR A 187 11.02 -12.00 -27.80
N ILE A 188 11.49 -10.93 -28.40
CA ILE A 188 11.41 -9.56 -27.87
C ILE A 188 10.55 -8.73 -28.81
N GLY A 189 9.40 -8.29 -28.33
CA GLY A 189 8.54 -7.33 -29.00
C GLY A 189 9.07 -5.91 -28.82
N ALA A 190 9.99 -5.47 -29.67
CA ALA A 190 10.47 -4.10 -29.67
C ALA A 190 9.57 -3.21 -30.56
N ALA A 191 9.53 -1.90 -30.28
CA ALA A 191 8.63 -0.97 -30.98
C ALA A 191 8.67 -1.12 -32.51
N LYS A 192 9.85 -1.28 -33.10
CA LYS A 192 10.03 -1.36 -34.57
C LYS A 192 10.27 -2.74 -35.12
N ASN A 193 10.56 -3.71 -34.27
CA ASN A 193 11.07 -5.01 -34.69
C ASN A 193 10.61 -6.13 -33.75
N LEU A 194 10.44 -7.32 -34.30
CA LEU A 194 10.52 -8.54 -33.51
C LEU A 194 11.97 -9.01 -33.50
N ILE A 195 12.58 -9.09 -32.31
CA ILE A 195 13.98 -9.52 -32.15
C ILE A 195 13.97 -10.93 -31.59
N VAL A 196 14.66 -11.85 -32.20
CA VAL A 196 14.61 -13.28 -31.86
C VAL A 196 15.98 -13.87 -31.71
N SER A 197 16.16 -14.65 -30.65
CA SER A 197 17.26 -15.61 -30.51
C SER A 197 16.70 -17.03 -30.52
N THR A 198 17.40 -17.97 -31.13
CA THR A 198 17.07 -19.41 -31.13
C THR A 198 18.22 -20.26 -30.58
N ASP A 199 19.23 -19.63 -30.04
CA ASP A 199 20.48 -20.23 -29.57
C ASP A 199 20.84 -19.81 -28.13
N ASN A 200 19.82 -19.68 -27.29
CA ASN A 200 19.94 -19.31 -25.87
C ASN A 200 20.58 -17.91 -25.64
N GLY A 201 20.33 -16.98 -26.57
CA GLY A 201 20.83 -15.61 -26.46
C GLY A 201 22.25 -15.41 -26.98
N ALA A 202 22.86 -16.42 -27.63
CA ALA A 202 24.21 -16.28 -28.23
C ALA A 202 24.18 -15.31 -29.42
N THR A 203 23.10 -15.36 -30.22
CA THR A 203 22.85 -14.39 -31.30
C THR A 203 21.40 -13.93 -31.33
N PHE A 204 21.18 -12.71 -31.85
CA PHE A 204 19.86 -12.12 -32.01
C PHE A 204 19.67 -11.62 -33.44
N THR A 205 18.53 -11.95 -34.02
CA THR A 205 18.13 -11.50 -35.35
C THR A 205 16.91 -10.58 -35.23
N SER A 206 16.97 -9.45 -35.92
CA SER A 206 15.90 -8.44 -35.92
C SER A 206 15.05 -8.59 -37.19
N TYR A 207 13.75 -8.78 -37.04
CA TYR A 207 12.78 -8.92 -38.10
C TYR A 207 11.87 -7.70 -38.18
N ALA A 208 11.59 -7.22 -39.40
CA ALA A 208 10.61 -6.17 -39.63
C ALA A 208 9.20 -6.65 -39.25
N LEU A 209 8.35 -5.72 -38.81
CA LEU A 209 6.94 -5.99 -38.45
C LEU A 209 6.06 -6.13 -39.71
N THR A 210 6.33 -7.13 -40.55
CA THR A 210 5.59 -7.41 -41.76
C THR A 210 4.13 -7.63 -41.43
N GLY A 211 3.21 -6.99 -42.16
CA GLY A 211 1.77 -7.08 -41.93
C GLY A 211 1.17 -5.92 -41.11
N LEU A 212 2.00 -5.15 -40.39
CA LEU A 212 1.55 -3.91 -39.80
C LEU A 212 1.53 -2.78 -40.83
N ALA A 213 0.58 -1.85 -40.67
CA ALA A 213 0.54 -0.64 -41.47
C ALA A 213 1.78 0.24 -41.21
N ALA A 214 2.16 1.05 -42.18
CA ALA A 214 3.29 2.00 -42.03
C ALA A 214 3.04 2.94 -40.86
N GLY A 215 4.08 3.23 -40.11
CA GLY A 215 4.04 4.11 -38.93
C GLY A 215 3.47 3.44 -37.66
N ARG A 216 3.26 2.15 -37.68
CA ARG A 216 2.80 1.35 -36.52
C ARG A 216 3.98 0.65 -35.84
N GLY A 217 3.89 0.52 -34.54
CA GLY A 217 4.84 -0.21 -33.72
C GLY A 217 4.17 -1.10 -32.67
N ILE A 218 4.97 -1.86 -31.96
CA ILE A 218 4.55 -2.71 -30.83
C ILE A 218 4.55 -1.87 -29.55
N MET A 219 3.37 -1.81 -28.89
CA MET A 219 3.24 -1.20 -27.55
C MET A 219 3.20 -2.26 -26.46
N SER A 220 2.53 -3.37 -26.67
CA SER A 220 2.48 -4.50 -25.74
C SER A 220 2.66 -5.80 -26.51
N PHE A 221 3.31 -6.78 -25.88
CA PHE A 221 3.69 -8.04 -26.50
C PHE A 221 3.56 -9.18 -25.51
N ALA A 222 2.98 -10.29 -25.97
CA ALA A 222 2.92 -11.54 -25.21
C ALA A 222 3.13 -12.73 -26.15
N GLY A 223 3.58 -13.85 -25.60
CA GLY A 223 3.80 -15.07 -26.35
C GLY A 223 3.53 -16.33 -25.52
N ALA A 224 3.14 -17.40 -26.22
CA ALA A 224 2.99 -18.72 -25.64
C ALA A 224 3.41 -19.80 -26.60
N LYS A 225 3.69 -21.00 -26.07
CA LYS A 225 4.00 -22.17 -26.86
C LYS A 225 3.17 -23.37 -26.47
N SER A 226 2.68 -24.08 -27.48
CA SER A 226 2.06 -25.39 -27.31
C SER A 226 2.53 -26.33 -28.43
N GLY A 227 3.19 -27.40 -28.04
CA GLY A 227 3.81 -28.32 -29.00
C GLY A 227 4.86 -27.64 -29.89
N VAL A 228 4.62 -27.60 -31.20
CA VAL A 228 5.53 -26.96 -32.16
C VAL A 228 5.14 -25.52 -32.51
N THR A 229 4.00 -25.06 -32.03
CA THR A 229 3.47 -23.74 -32.35
C THR A 229 3.84 -22.75 -31.27
N THR A 230 4.49 -21.67 -31.68
CA THR A 230 4.71 -20.48 -30.88
C THR A 230 3.80 -19.39 -31.39
N ARG A 231 2.85 -18.93 -30.56
CA ARG A 231 1.92 -17.85 -30.90
C ARG A 231 2.31 -16.59 -30.15
N LEU A 232 2.35 -15.49 -30.90
CA LEU A 232 2.69 -14.16 -30.40
C LEU A 232 1.50 -13.23 -30.62
N PHE A 233 1.22 -12.39 -29.65
CA PHE A 233 0.24 -11.30 -29.73
C PHE A 233 0.91 -9.96 -29.48
N ILE A 234 0.39 -8.92 -30.13
CA ILE A 234 0.79 -7.53 -29.90
C ILE A 234 -0.41 -6.60 -29.85
N VAL A 235 -0.29 -5.54 -29.09
CA VAL A 235 -1.06 -4.32 -29.28
C VAL A 235 -0.24 -3.37 -30.12
N SER A 236 -0.80 -2.90 -31.25
CA SER A 236 -0.14 -1.94 -32.12
C SER A 236 -0.54 -0.51 -31.81
N PHE A 237 0.44 0.38 -31.83
CA PHE A 237 0.29 1.81 -31.59
C PHE A 237 0.88 2.64 -32.71
N ASP A 238 0.57 3.93 -32.74
CA ASP A 238 1.31 4.90 -33.56
C ASP A 238 2.75 4.98 -33.05
N LEU A 239 3.70 4.70 -33.89
CA LEU A 239 5.10 4.62 -33.52
C LEU A 239 5.66 5.92 -32.93
N ALA A 240 5.07 7.06 -33.34
CA ALA A 240 5.43 8.36 -32.81
C ALA A 240 5.07 8.55 -31.34
N ASP A 241 4.07 7.80 -30.86
CA ASP A 241 3.50 7.94 -29.52
C ASP A 241 3.99 6.86 -28.53
N ILE A 242 4.77 5.88 -29.01
CA ILE A 242 5.20 4.77 -28.14
C ILE A 242 6.20 5.25 -27.08
N TYR A 243 7.03 6.22 -27.35
CA TYR A 243 8.05 6.67 -26.41
C TYR A 243 8.00 8.18 -26.16
N PRO A 244 8.23 8.65 -24.93
CA PRO A 244 8.94 8.03 -23.79
C PRO A 244 8.14 7.01 -22.97
N GLY A 245 7.06 6.54 -23.44
CA GLY A 245 6.13 5.63 -22.80
C GLY A 245 4.75 6.26 -22.88
N VAL A 246 3.80 5.55 -23.47
CA VAL A 246 2.40 5.95 -23.41
C VAL A 246 1.92 5.53 -22.02
N THR A 247 1.52 6.49 -21.22
CA THR A 247 0.57 6.24 -20.15
C THR A 247 -0.78 5.99 -20.82
N GLY A 248 -1.60 5.09 -20.33
CA GLY A 248 -2.85 4.66 -20.93
C GLY A 248 -3.81 5.75 -21.42
N ALA A 249 -3.53 7.02 -21.13
CA ALA A 249 -4.39 8.16 -21.43
C ALA A 249 -4.57 8.50 -22.93
N ASP A 250 -3.66 8.05 -23.82
CA ASP A 250 -3.79 8.37 -25.24
C ASP A 250 -4.56 7.28 -26.01
N PHE A 251 -5.88 7.30 -25.88
CA PHE A 251 -6.76 6.39 -26.63
C PHE A 251 -6.60 6.48 -28.15
N SER A 252 -6.13 7.59 -28.68
CA SER A 252 -5.98 7.80 -30.12
C SER A 252 -4.82 6.99 -30.71
N ALA A 253 -3.81 6.70 -29.91
CA ALA A 253 -2.62 5.96 -30.29
C ALA A 253 -2.89 4.45 -30.48
N TYR A 254 -3.90 3.88 -29.79
CA TYR A 254 -4.32 2.48 -30.00
C TYR A 254 -4.81 2.25 -31.43
N LYS A 255 -4.35 1.16 -32.05
CA LYS A 255 -4.75 0.81 -33.43
C LYS A 255 -5.41 -0.56 -33.54
N SER A 256 -4.78 -1.64 -33.10
CA SER A 256 -5.36 -2.99 -33.18
C SER A 256 -4.52 -4.00 -32.38
N ILE A 257 -5.11 -5.16 -32.15
CA ILE A 257 -4.41 -6.38 -31.75
C ILE A 257 -4.05 -7.16 -33.02
N TYR A 258 -2.81 -7.64 -33.07
CA TYR A 258 -2.32 -8.56 -34.10
C TYR A 258 -1.80 -9.83 -33.44
N LYS A 259 -1.77 -10.90 -34.20
CA LYS A 259 -1.15 -12.17 -33.82
C LYS A 259 -0.28 -12.71 -34.95
N MET A 260 0.63 -13.61 -34.58
CA MET A 260 1.44 -14.38 -35.49
C MET A 260 1.76 -15.74 -34.86
N ASP A 261 1.52 -16.84 -35.63
CA ASP A 261 2.17 -18.12 -35.37
C ASP A 261 3.57 -18.01 -35.95
N TYR A 262 4.58 -17.97 -35.01
CA TYR A 262 5.93 -17.58 -35.40
C TYR A 262 6.53 -18.49 -36.47
N SER A 263 7.04 -17.86 -37.50
CA SER A 263 7.94 -18.44 -38.51
C SER A 263 8.92 -17.35 -38.94
N VAL A 264 10.12 -17.74 -39.35
CA VAL A 264 11.14 -16.80 -39.83
C VAL A 264 10.57 -15.96 -40.98
N GLY A 265 10.56 -14.63 -40.82
CA GLY A 265 9.97 -13.69 -41.78
C GLY A 265 8.43 -13.75 -41.88
N GLY A 266 7.77 -14.31 -40.87
CA GLY A 266 6.31 -14.37 -40.74
C GLY A 266 5.64 -13.02 -40.77
N SER A 267 4.33 -13.01 -41.02
CA SER A 267 3.53 -11.78 -41.09
C SER A 267 2.50 -11.73 -39.98
N TRP A 268 2.39 -10.57 -39.35
CA TRP A 268 1.36 -10.27 -38.40
C TRP A 268 0.00 -10.13 -39.06
N VAL A 269 -1.03 -10.71 -38.47
CA VAL A 269 -2.41 -10.61 -38.93
C VAL A 269 -3.29 -9.99 -37.86
N VAL A 270 -4.26 -9.19 -38.28
CA VAL A 270 -5.21 -8.55 -37.34
C VAL A 270 -5.99 -9.63 -36.60
N SER A 271 -6.12 -9.44 -35.29
CA SER A 271 -6.77 -10.35 -34.35
C SER A 271 -7.62 -9.56 -33.36
N ALA A 272 -8.63 -8.82 -33.85
CA ALA A 272 -9.44 -7.91 -33.03
C ALA A 272 -10.95 -8.16 -33.20
N THR A 273 -11.35 -9.30 -33.75
CA THR A 273 -12.78 -9.64 -33.92
C THR A 273 -13.47 -9.77 -32.56
N GLY A 274 -14.54 -9.01 -32.33
CA GLY A 274 -15.27 -8.94 -31.07
C GLY A 274 -14.93 -7.71 -30.22
N ILE A 275 -13.87 -6.98 -30.57
CA ILE A 275 -13.50 -5.72 -29.87
C ILE A 275 -14.06 -4.56 -30.72
N SER A 276 -14.99 -3.79 -30.15
CA SER A 276 -15.58 -2.63 -30.85
C SER A 276 -14.62 -1.45 -30.90
N GLY A 277 -14.87 -0.48 -31.76
CA GLY A 277 -14.02 0.69 -31.98
C GLY A 277 -13.90 1.63 -30.78
N SER A 278 -14.85 1.59 -29.82
CA SER A 278 -14.77 2.33 -28.56
C SER A 278 -13.89 1.66 -27.53
N ASN A 279 -13.66 0.36 -27.63
CA ASN A 279 -12.77 -0.39 -26.76
C ASN A 279 -11.34 -0.25 -27.26
N LYS A 280 -10.46 0.21 -26.39
CA LYS A 280 -9.05 0.51 -26.66
C LYS A 280 -8.14 -0.29 -25.73
N PRO A 281 -7.78 -1.54 -26.07
CA PRO A 281 -6.79 -2.28 -25.31
C PRO A 281 -5.40 -1.65 -25.46
N PHE A 282 -4.70 -1.50 -24.33
CA PHE A 282 -3.30 -1.06 -24.26
C PHE A 282 -2.35 -2.21 -24.00
N PHE A 283 -2.83 -3.22 -23.29
CA PHE A 283 -2.08 -4.39 -22.86
C PHE A 283 -2.63 -5.64 -23.56
N VAL A 284 -1.73 -6.55 -23.90
CA VAL A 284 -2.05 -7.95 -24.22
C VAL A 284 -1.13 -8.83 -23.40
N ASP A 285 -1.71 -9.85 -22.76
CA ASP A 285 -0.94 -10.79 -21.96
C ASP A 285 -1.57 -12.18 -21.95
N MET A 286 -0.79 -13.22 -21.63
CA MET A 286 -1.21 -14.61 -21.66
C MET A 286 -0.29 -15.53 -20.86
N ALA A 287 -0.83 -16.65 -20.39
CA ALA A 287 0.00 -17.71 -19.84
C ALA A 287 0.85 -18.35 -20.95
N GLU A 288 2.13 -18.58 -20.70
CA GLU A 288 3.12 -18.98 -21.69
C GLU A 288 2.93 -20.41 -22.24
N ASN A 289 2.11 -21.22 -21.56
CA ASN A 289 1.85 -22.62 -21.87
C ASN A 289 0.56 -22.88 -22.68
N ASN A 290 -0.20 -21.84 -23.03
CA ASN A 290 -1.48 -21.98 -23.71
C ASN A 290 -1.64 -20.94 -24.84
N ILE A 291 -1.51 -21.37 -26.07
CA ILE A 291 -1.60 -20.50 -27.24
C ILE A 291 -3.02 -20.02 -27.57
N ASP A 292 -4.05 -20.63 -27.00
CA ASP A 292 -5.44 -20.35 -27.35
C ASP A 292 -6.09 -19.31 -26.42
N ILE A 293 -5.51 -19.08 -25.22
CA ILE A 293 -6.04 -18.16 -24.22
C ILE A 293 -5.11 -16.96 -24.10
N ALA A 294 -5.66 -15.78 -24.36
CA ALA A 294 -4.98 -14.50 -24.13
C ALA A 294 -6.00 -13.47 -23.63
N TYR A 295 -5.49 -12.43 -22.99
CA TYR A 295 -6.27 -11.30 -22.49
C TYR A 295 -5.78 -10.00 -23.13
N ALA A 296 -6.69 -9.02 -23.18
CA ALA A 296 -6.38 -7.66 -23.60
C ALA A 296 -7.10 -6.67 -22.70
N ALA A 297 -6.36 -5.80 -22.06
CA ALA A 297 -6.87 -4.80 -21.11
C ALA A 297 -6.63 -3.36 -21.60
N GLY A 298 -7.49 -2.43 -21.21
CA GLY A 298 -7.41 -1.02 -21.60
C GLY A 298 -8.60 -0.22 -21.13
N GLY A 299 -9.15 0.66 -21.96
CA GLY A 299 -10.29 1.52 -21.62
C GLY A 299 -11.34 1.62 -22.74
N ASN A 300 -12.55 1.99 -22.33
CA ASN A 300 -13.66 2.24 -23.25
C ASN A 300 -13.95 3.74 -23.36
N THR A 301 -13.76 4.33 -24.53
CA THR A 301 -13.94 5.76 -24.78
C THR A 301 -15.39 6.25 -24.71
N SER A 302 -16.37 5.35 -24.67
CA SER A 302 -17.80 5.71 -24.59
C SER A 302 -18.31 5.73 -23.16
N THR A 303 -17.82 4.82 -22.32
CA THR A 303 -18.23 4.72 -20.90
C THR A 303 -17.25 5.40 -19.96
N GLY A 304 -15.98 5.57 -20.37
CA GLY A 304 -14.90 5.99 -19.49
C GLY A 304 -14.53 4.91 -18.46
N TYR A 305 -14.71 3.61 -18.78
CA TYR A 305 -14.45 2.52 -17.85
C TYR A 305 -13.36 1.59 -18.37
N PRO A 306 -12.59 0.91 -17.49
CA PRO A 306 -11.62 -0.08 -17.89
C PRO A 306 -12.28 -1.28 -18.55
N ILE A 307 -11.54 -1.96 -19.40
CA ILE A 307 -11.99 -3.15 -20.13
C ILE A 307 -10.97 -4.27 -19.98
N VAL A 308 -11.48 -5.51 -19.93
CA VAL A 308 -10.69 -6.71 -20.19
C VAL A 308 -11.44 -7.60 -21.16
N PHE A 309 -10.80 -7.96 -22.25
CA PHE A 309 -11.26 -8.95 -23.23
C PHE A 309 -10.43 -10.22 -23.11
N LYS A 310 -11.05 -11.35 -23.39
CA LYS A 310 -10.40 -12.66 -23.42
C LYS A 310 -10.70 -13.36 -24.74
N THR A 311 -9.71 -14.04 -25.29
CA THR A 311 -9.87 -15.05 -26.33
C THR A 311 -9.64 -16.44 -25.75
N THR A 312 -10.37 -17.44 -26.27
CA THR A 312 -10.19 -18.87 -25.94
C THR A 312 -9.97 -19.70 -27.18
N ASN A 313 -9.74 -19.05 -28.32
CA ASN A 313 -9.57 -19.68 -29.62
C ASN A 313 -8.40 -19.08 -30.42
N GLY A 314 -7.34 -18.68 -29.68
CA GLY A 314 -6.13 -18.18 -30.31
C GLY A 314 -6.30 -16.87 -31.04
N GLY A 315 -7.15 -15.98 -30.54
CA GLY A 315 -7.42 -14.68 -31.13
C GLY A 315 -8.33 -14.69 -32.36
N ALA A 316 -9.09 -15.75 -32.59
CA ALA A 316 -10.11 -15.73 -33.65
C ALA A 316 -11.29 -14.83 -33.26
N ASN A 317 -11.67 -14.85 -31.98
CA ASN A 317 -12.66 -13.95 -31.37
C ASN A 317 -12.25 -13.55 -29.99
N TRP A 318 -12.66 -12.35 -29.55
CA TRP A 318 -12.51 -11.80 -28.22
C TRP A 318 -13.87 -11.49 -27.61
N SER A 319 -14.01 -11.74 -26.32
CA SER A 319 -15.21 -11.43 -25.54
C SER A 319 -14.83 -10.66 -24.28
N ALA A 320 -15.66 -9.68 -23.92
CA ALA A 320 -15.47 -8.96 -22.67
C ALA A 320 -15.63 -9.92 -21.48
N VAL A 321 -14.72 -9.81 -20.50
CA VAL A 321 -14.71 -10.61 -19.28
C VAL A 321 -14.63 -9.77 -18.01
N PHE A 322 -14.45 -8.45 -18.11
CA PHE A 322 -14.58 -7.49 -17.02
C PHE A 322 -15.83 -6.66 -17.30
N LEU A 323 -16.93 -7.02 -16.61
CA LEU A 323 -18.27 -6.54 -16.97
C LEU A 323 -18.70 -5.46 -15.97
N THR A 324 -18.34 -4.23 -16.28
CA THR A 324 -18.53 -3.06 -15.40
C THR A 324 -19.98 -2.61 -15.28
N ASN A 325 -20.84 -2.88 -16.31
CA ASN A 325 -22.23 -2.50 -16.27
C ASN A 325 -22.97 -3.20 -15.11
N ASN A 326 -23.52 -2.44 -14.17
CA ASN A 326 -24.16 -2.97 -12.97
C ASN A 326 -23.26 -3.93 -12.15
N ASN A 327 -21.94 -3.79 -12.27
CA ASN A 327 -20.96 -4.64 -11.59
C ASN A 327 -21.23 -6.15 -11.79
N GLU A 328 -21.61 -6.56 -13.00
CA GLU A 328 -22.24 -7.86 -13.30
C GLU A 328 -21.44 -9.05 -12.79
N ASN A 329 -20.10 -9.04 -12.97
CA ASN A 329 -19.22 -10.11 -12.52
C ASN A 329 -18.08 -9.63 -11.60
N ILE A 330 -18.26 -8.47 -10.93
CA ILE A 330 -17.24 -7.82 -10.14
C ILE A 330 -17.72 -7.68 -8.68
N TYR A 331 -16.99 -8.28 -7.75
CA TYR A 331 -17.10 -7.96 -6.33
C TYR A 331 -16.43 -6.62 -6.08
N THR A 332 -17.18 -5.61 -5.69
CA THR A 332 -16.69 -4.24 -5.54
C THR A 332 -16.45 -3.86 -4.08
N GLY A 333 -15.63 -2.82 -3.85
CA GLY A 333 -15.61 -2.05 -2.63
C GLY A 333 -16.48 -0.80 -2.77
N TYR A 334 -15.89 0.38 -2.57
CA TYR A 334 -16.56 1.67 -2.76
C TYR A 334 -16.52 2.17 -4.21
N GLN A 335 -15.63 1.64 -5.05
CA GLN A 335 -15.53 1.95 -6.48
C GLN A 335 -16.36 0.94 -7.29
N GLY A 336 -17.00 1.41 -8.35
CA GLY A 336 -17.71 0.58 -9.33
C GLY A 336 -18.74 1.36 -10.12
N ASP A 337 -19.55 0.65 -10.91
CA ASP A 337 -20.73 1.27 -11.53
C ASP A 337 -21.68 1.73 -10.44
N ASN A 338 -22.18 2.97 -10.56
CA ASN A 338 -22.92 3.63 -9.50
C ASN A 338 -22.13 3.82 -8.19
N GLY A 339 -20.83 4.04 -8.29
CA GLY A 339 -19.91 4.19 -7.16
C GLY A 339 -20.34 5.22 -6.12
N ASP A 340 -19.88 5.07 -4.89
CA ASP A 340 -20.27 5.94 -3.78
C ASP A 340 -19.61 7.32 -3.94
N GLU A 341 -20.43 8.39 -3.99
CA GLU A 341 -20.00 9.80 -4.02
C GLU A 341 -18.82 10.09 -4.98
N GLY A 342 -18.92 9.58 -6.22
CA GLY A 342 -17.92 9.81 -7.25
C GLY A 342 -16.81 8.76 -7.33
N TRP A 343 -16.89 7.68 -6.61
CA TRP A 343 -16.00 6.53 -6.73
C TRP A 343 -16.38 5.59 -7.89
N TYR A 344 -16.52 6.15 -9.09
CA TYR A 344 -16.80 5.37 -10.30
C TYR A 344 -15.56 4.58 -10.73
N TYR A 345 -15.74 3.66 -11.69
CA TYR A 345 -14.59 3.02 -12.34
C TYR A 345 -13.68 4.06 -12.99
N ASP A 346 -12.37 3.75 -13.01
CA ASP A 346 -11.36 4.52 -13.71
C ASP A 346 -11.62 4.54 -15.22
N GLU A 347 -10.97 5.46 -15.92
CA GLU A 347 -11.16 5.60 -17.38
C GLU A 347 -10.52 4.46 -18.17
N PHE A 348 -9.46 3.80 -17.63
CA PHE A 348 -8.71 2.75 -18.32
C PHE A 348 -7.83 1.95 -17.35
N ALA A 349 -7.28 0.84 -17.86
CA ALA A 349 -6.25 0.08 -17.16
C ALA A 349 -4.91 0.82 -17.22
N GLU A 350 -4.27 1.02 -16.07
CA GLU A 350 -2.90 1.51 -15.93
C GLU A 350 -1.87 0.37 -15.92
N GLY A 351 -2.31 -0.84 -15.63
CA GLY A 351 -1.48 -2.04 -15.67
C GLY A 351 -2.30 -3.30 -15.81
N PHE A 352 -1.67 -4.35 -16.34
CA PHE A 352 -2.28 -5.65 -16.50
C PHE A 352 -1.22 -6.75 -16.48
N ASP A 353 -1.52 -7.88 -15.83
CA ASP A 353 -0.67 -9.06 -15.79
C ASP A 353 -1.49 -10.33 -15.74
N VAL A 354 -1.03 -11.36 -16.46
CA VAL A 354 -1.56 -12.73 -16.41
C VAL A 354 -0.47 -13.64 -15.87
N ALA A 355 -0.81 -14.52 -14.93
CA ALA A 355 0.16 -15.47 -14.41
C ALA A 355 0.72 -16.34 -15.57
N SER A 356 2.03 -16.36 -15.75
CA SER A 356 2.68 -17.05 -16.88
C SER A 356 2.39 -18.56 -16.92
N THR A 357 2.05 -19.15 -15.77
CA THR A 357 1.77 -20.60 -15.61
C THR A 357 0.28 -20.93 -15.51
N ASP A 358 -0.61 -19.94 -15.29
CA ASP A 358 -2.06 -20.16 -15.10
C ASP A 358 -2.89 -19.08 -15.79
N ASN A 359 -3.51 -19.44 -16.90
CA ASN A 359 -4.37 -18.56 -17.69
C ASN A 359 -5.72 -18.20 -17.03
N ASN A 360 -5.99 -18.68 -15.80
CA ASN A 360 -7.16 -18.29 -15.03
C ASN A 360 -6.89 -17.12 -14.09
N VAL A 361 -5.61 -16.80 -13.88
CA VAL A 361 -5.19 -15.78 -12.92
C VAL A 361 -4.73 -14.53 -13.65
N ALA A 362 -5.37 -13.41 -13.35
CA ALA A 362 -5.00 -12.10 -13.89
C ALA A 362 -5.29 -10.96 -12.89
N VAL A 363 -4.54 -9.87 -13.02
CA VAL A 363 -4.71 -8.62 -12.26
C VAL A 363 -4.81 -7.46 -13.23
N ILE A 364 -5.76 -6.56 -12.99
CA ILE A 364 -5.88 -5.25 -13.64
C ILE A 364 -5.74 -4.17 -12.58
N THR A 365 -5.02 -3.09 -12.88
CA THR A 365 -4.86 -1.92 -12.01
C THR A 365 -5.32 -0.65 -12.71
N GLY A 366 -5.71 0.34 -11.93
CA GLY A 366 -6.13 1.69 -12.35
C GLY A 366 -5.74 2.74 -11.33
N LEU A 367 -6.55 3.77 -11.16
CA LEU A 367 -6.29 4.89 -10.24
C LEU A 367 -6.59 4.52 -8.77
N GLY A 368 -5.88 3.53 -8.25
CA GLY A 368 -5.98 3.07 -6.86
C GLY A 368 -6.83 1.82 -6.64
N PHE A 369 -7.30 1.18 -7.70
CA PHE A 369 -8.32 0.12 -7.62
C PHE A 369 -7.95 -1.13 -8.39
N PRO A 370 -7.09 -2.01 -7.83
CA PRO A 370 -6.79 -3.28 -8.46
C PRO A 370 -7.93 -4.28 -8.33
N HIS A 371 -8.09 -5.11 -9.37
CA HIS A 371 -9.02 -6.23 -9.38
C HIS A 371 -8.30 -7.50 -9.86
N TYR A 372 -8.66 -8.61 -9.26
CA TYR A 372 -8.06 -9.91 -9.44
C TYR A 372 -9.09 -10.96 -9.86
N THR A 373 -8.72 -11.84 -10.76
CA THR A 373 -9.48 -13.05 -11.10
C THR A 373 -8.61 -14.29 -10.91
N SER A 374 -9.21 -15.39 -10.46
CA SER A 374 -8.60 -16.73 -10.40
C SER A 374 -9.42 -17.79 -11.12
N ASP A 375 -10.46 -17.39 -11.84
CA ASP A 375 -11.37 -18.27 -12.58
C ASP A 375 -11.48 -17.90 -14.07
N GLY A 376 -10.47 -17.21 -14.55
CA GLY A 376 -10.37 -16.85 -15.95
C GLY A 376 -11.27 -15.71 -16.38
N GLY A 377 -11.60 -14.81 -15.47
CA GLY A 377 -12.45 -13.65 -15.71
C GLY A 377 -13.94 -13.96 -15.63
N THR A 378 -14.32 -15.14 -15.10
CA THR A 378 -15.73 -15.43 -14.79
C THR A 378 -16.21 -14.52 -13.68
N THR A 379 -15.36 -14.32 -12.65
CA THR A 379 -15.56 -13.34 -11.59
C THR A 379 -14.28 -12.54 -11.34
N TRP A 380 -14.46 -11.29 -10.87
CA TRP A 380 -13.39 -10.41 -10.47
C TRP A 380 -13.60 -9.96 -9.02
N HIS A 381 -12.51 -9.92 -8.25
CA HIS A 381 -12.50 -9.50 -6.87
C HIS A 381 -11.67 -8.22 -6.72
N GLN A 382 -12.21 -7.25 -6.06
CA GLN A 382 -11.48 -6.07 -5.65
C GLN A 382 -10.36 -6.43 -4.66
N GLN A 383 -9.26 -5.66 -4.64
CA GLN A 383 -8.11 -5.88 -3.78
C GLN A 383 -7.75 -4.64 -2.93
N TYR A 384 -8.71 -3.73 -2.69
CA TYR A 384 -8.48 -2.46 -2.00
C TYR A 384 -9.28 -2.26 -0.73
N VAL A 385 -10.28 -3.13 -0.44
CA VAL A 385 -10.97 -3.18 0.85
C VAL A 385 -11.07 -4.59 1.37
N ASN A 386 -11.29 -4.71 2.69
CA ASN A 386 -11.46 -5.99 3.35
C ASN A 386 -12.62 -6.77 2.69
N THR A 387 -12.41 -8.06 2.43
CA THR A 387 -13.40 -8.93 1.78
C THR A 387 -14.73 -9.02 2.54
N ALA A 388 -14.71 -8.84 3.87
CA ALA A 388 -15.95 -8.77 4.67
C ALA A 388 -16.79 -7.52 4.39
N ASP A 389 -16.17 -6.48 3.82
CA ASP A 389 -16.83 -5.22 3.48
C ASP A 389 -17.18 -5.10 1.99
N GLN A 390 -16.78 -6.07 1.13
CA GLN A 390 -17.07 -6.04 -0.30
C GLN A 390 -18.59 -6.09 -0.60
N ASN A 391 -18.96 -5.60 -1.77
CA ASN A 391 -20.32 -5.71 -2.27
C ASN A 391 -20.46 -6.95 -3.15
N PRO A 392 -21.63 -7.61 -3.14
CA PRO A 392 -21.90 -8.77 -3.99
C PRO A 392 -21.88 -8.42 -5.49
N LEU A 393 -21.75 -9.44 -6.33
CA LEU A 393 -21.92 -9.34 -7.79
C LEU A 393 -23.28 -8.79 -8.18
N ASN A 394 -23.31 -8.05 -9.28
CA ASN A 394 -24.53 -7.61 -9.95
C ASN A 394 -25.46 -6.78 -9.05
N LEU A 395 -24.83 -5.94 -8.22
CA LEU A 395 -25.54 -5.03 -7.31
C LEU A 395 -24.90 -3.65 -7.31
N ASP A 396 -25.73 -2.64 -7.13
CA ASP A 396 -25.29 -1.26 -6.89
C ASP A 396 -24.45 -1.18 -5.61
N ILE A 397 -23.52 -0.24 -5.61
CA ILE A 397 -22.70 0.04 -4.43
C ILE A 397 -23.54 0.70 -3.34
N VAL A 398 -23.43 0.19 -2.13
CA VAL A 398 -24.16 0.74 -0.97
C VAL A 398 -23.55 2.09 -0.58
N LYS A 399 -24.33 3.16 -0.76
CA LYS A 399 -23.90 4.52 -0.45
C LYS A 399 -23.60 4.72 1.04
N GLY A 400 -22.49 5.39 1.35
CA GLY A 400 -22.07 5.70 2.72
C GLY A 400 -21.72 4.49 3.58
N LYS A 401 -21.51 3.33 2.98
CA LYS A 401 -21.04 2.12 3.68
C LYS A 401 -19.61 2.32 4.19
N ASN A 402 -19.34 1.78 5.38
CA ASN A 402 -18.00 1.78 5.96
C ASN A 402 -17.14 0.64 5.39
N TYR A 403 -15.91 0.96 5.03
CA TYR A 403 -14.93 0.01 4.52
C TYR A 403 -13.63 0.09 5.32
N ALA A 404 -13.06 -1.06 5.65
CA ALA A 404 -11.69 -1.17 6.13
C ALA A 404 -10.73 -1.27 4.94
N GLY A 405 -9.66 -0.50 4.95
CA GLY A 405 -8.57 -0.65 3.99
C GLY A 405 -7.81 -1.96 4.22
N VAL A 406 -7.04 -2.37 3.22
CA VAL A 406 -6.21 -3.59 3.25
C VAL A 406 -4.72 -3.27 3.14
N GLY A 407 -4.33 -2.02 3.34
CA GLY A 407 -2.94 -1.56 3.27
C GLY A 407 -2.53 -0.95 1.93
N LEU A 408 -3.40 -0.97 0.94
CA LEU A 408 -3.17 -0.31 -0.35
C LEU A 408 -3.66 1.14 -0.26
N GLU A 409 -2.77 2.05 0.09
CA GLU A 409 -3.04 3.48 0.19
C GLU A 409 -2.07 4.24 -0.70
N ASN A 410 -2.56 4.97 -1.66
CA ASN A 410 -1.80 5.53 -2.79
C ASN A 410 -2.19 6.97 -3.10
N THR A 411 -2.60 7.76 -2.11
CA THR A 411 -2.96 9.17 -2.30
C THR A 411 -2.50 10.05 -1.14
N SER A 412 -2.51 11.37 -1.36
CA SER A 412 -1.98 12.37 -0.43
C SER A 412 -3.01 12.73 0.64
N CYS A 413 -2.64 12.52 1.90
CA CYS A 413 -3.41 12.96 3.07
C CYS A 413 -2.76 14.18 3.71
N TRP A 414 -3.55 15.23 3.98
CA TRP A 414 -3.06 16.51 4.50
C TRP A 414 -3.38 16.74 5.97
N THR A 415 -4.51 16.24 6.46
CA THR A 415 -5.01 16.60 7.78
C THR A 415 -5.92 15.53 8.37
N LEU A 416 -5.87 15.42 9.70
CA LEU A 416 -6.81 14.65 10.50
C LEU A 416 -7.49 15.60 11.51
N CYS A 417 -8.77 15.39 11.76
CA CYS A 417 -9.53 16.09 12.77
C CYS A 417 -10.45 15.13 13.52
N TRP A 418 -10.23 14.97 14.80
CA TRP A 418 -11.13 14.23 15.69
C TRP A 418 -12.23 15.16 16.20
N SER A 419 -13.49 14.87 15.89
CA SER A 419 -14.61 15.55 16.52
C SER A 419 -14.93 14.99 17.93
N ASP A 420 -14.65 13.72 18.14
CA ASP A 420 -14.62 13.01 19.42
C ASP A 420 -13.75 11.75 19.30
N ALA A 421 -13.70 10.91 20.33
CA ALA A 421 -12.84 9.73 20.36
C ALA A 421 -13.10 8.72 19.21
N ASN A 422 -14.31 8.70 18.67
CA ASN A 422 -14.70 7.75 17.62
C ASN A 422 -14.80 8.41 16.23
N ASN A 423 -15.11 9.70 16.19
CA ASN A 423 -15.37 10.39 14.93
C ASN A 423 -14.15 11.14 14.45
N VAL A 424 -13.60 10.70 13.32
CA VAL A 424 -12.40 11.25 12.67
C VAL A 424 -12.76 11.68 11.25
N PHE A 425 -12.27 12.84 10.85
CA PHE A 425 -12.35 13.35 9.49
C PHE A 425 -10.94 13.53 8.94
N ALA A 426 -10.67 12.97 7.76
CA ALA A 426 -9.38 13.07 7.09
C ALA A 426 -9.53 13.78 5.75
N GLY A 427 -8.67 14.78 5.51
CA GLY A 427 -8.65 15.57 4.27
C GLY A 427 -7.53 15.13 3.35
N PHE A 428 -7.85 14.97 2.08
CA PHE A 428 -6.96 14.43 1.04
C PHE A 428 -6.92 15.35 -0.18
N SER A 429 -5.95 15.09 -1.08
CA SER A 429 -6.05 15.44 -2.51
C SER A 429 -6.78 14.34 -3.26
N ASP A 430 -7.35 14.68 -4.42
CA ASP A 430 -8.00 13.82 -5.43
C ASP A 430 -9.26 13.09 -4.97
N ILE A 431 -9.29 12.61 -3.75
CA ILE A 431 -10.46 11.95 -3.16
C ILE A 431 -11.23 12.84 -2.18
N THR A 432 -10.86 14.09 -2.07
CA THR A 432 -11.47 15.12 -1.21
C THR A 432 -11.28 14.81 0.28
N ALA A 433 -12.00 13.83 0.82
CA ALA A 433 -11.98 13.47 2.23
C ALA A 433 -12.59 12.09 2.47
N ILE A 434 -12.31 11.55 3.64
CA ILE A 434 -12.98 10.38 4.19
C ILE A 434 -13.34 10.63 5.66
N LYS A 435 -14.39 9.99 6.16
CA LYS A 435 -14.78 10.07 7.56
C LYS A 435 -14.94 8.70 8.19
N SER A 436 -14.60 8.61 9.46
CA SER A 436 -14.75 7.42 10.29
C SER A 436 -15.62 7.72 11.49
N SER A 437 -16.36 6.71 11.95
CA SER A 437 -17.16 6.76 13.19
C SER A 437 -16.74 5.67 14.18
N ASP A 438 -15.60 5.02 13.95
CA ASP A 438 -15.05 3.95 14.77
C ASP A 438 -13.55 4.12 15.04
N ALA A 439 -13.13 5.37 15.28
CA ALA A 439 -11.75 5.75 15.59
C ALA A 439 -10.74 5.43 14.46
N GLY A 440 -11.18 5.50 13.19
CA GLY A 440 -10.31 5.30 12.03
C GLY A 440 -10.10 3.83 11.66
N ASN A 441 -10.92 2.90 12.15
CA ASN A 441 -10.83 1.49 11.72
C ASN A 441 -11.52 1.25 10.38
N LYS A 442 -12.60 1.97 10.10
CA LYS A 442 -13.31 1.96 8.82
C LYS A 442 -13.66 3.38 8.39
N TRP A 443 -13.76 3.57 7.10
CA TRP A 443 -13.98 4.86 6.47
C TRP A 443 -15.10 4.81 5.45
N ASN A 444 -15.74 5.98 5.22
CA ASN A 444 -16.75 6.19 4.20
C ASN A 444 -16.69 7.62 3.64
N LYS A 445 -17.41 7.84 2.54
CA LYS A 445 -17.66 9.17 1.94
C LYS A 445 -19.08 9.68 2.24
N ASN A 446 -19.68 9.28 3.36
CA ASN A 446 -21.02 9.72 3.76
C ASN A 446 -20.99 11.18 4.24
N TYR A 447 -20.74 12.10 3.31
CA TYR A 447 -20.80 13.54 3.50
C TYR A 447 -21.36 14.23 2.26
N PHE A 448 -21.94 15.41 2.43
CA PHE A 448 -22.62 16.15 1.37
C PHE A 448 -22.13 17.60 1.28
N SER A 449 -22.08 18.13 0.06
CA SER A 449 -21.71 19.53 -0.23
C SER A 449 -20.23 19.87 0.07
N LEU A 450 -19.35 18.88 0.04
CA LEU A 450 -17.90 19.03 0.04
C LEU A 450 -17.42 18.38 -1.25
N THR A 451 -17.13 19.18 -2.27
CA THR A 451 -16.94 18.74 -3.66
C THR A 451 -15.63 19.20 -4.29
N GLU A 452 -14.79 19.85 -3.51
CA GLU A 452 -13.48 20.30 -3.97
C GLU A 452 -12.52 19.11 -4.10
N ASN A 453 -11.52 19.23 -4.97
CA ASN A 453 -10.51 18.20 -5.14
C ASN A 453 -9.77 17.90 -3.83
N SER A 454 -9.39 18.96 -3.09
CA SER A 454 -8.52 18.84 -1.92
C SER A 454 -9.06 19.53 -0.67
N VAL A 455 -8.83 18.89 0.49
CA VAL A 455 -9.06 19.43 1.83
C VAL A 455 -7.74 19.50 2.59
N TYR A 456 -7.19 20.71 2.75
CA TYR A 456 -5.85 20.90 3.33
C TYR A 456 -5.82 21.01 4.85
N LYS A 457 -6.88 21.53 5.43
CA LYS A 457 -6.96 21.73 6.87
C LYS A 457 -8.38 21.55 7.37
N VAL A 458 -8.55 20.70 8.37
CA VAL A 458 -9.79 20.59 9.15
C VAL A 458 -9.48 20.91 10.60
N ILE A 459 -10.31 21.75 11.21
CA ILE A 459 -10.20 22.12 12.62
C ILE A 459 -11.55 22.04 13.31
N LYS A 460 -11.55 21.78 14.63
CA LYS A 460 -12.75 21.74 15.46
C LYS A 460 -12.80 22.94 16.38
N GLU A 461 -13.96 23.58 16.46
CA GLU A 461 -14.28 24.56 17.50
C GLU A 461 -14.95 23.87 18.68
N ASN A 462 -14.23 23.76 19.79
CA ASN A 462 -14.73 23.02 20.95
C ASN A 462 -16.01 23.61 21.56
N ALA A 463 -16.19 24.92 21.49
CA ALA A 463 -17.34 25.59 22.09
C ALA A 463 -18.67 25.28 21.38
N SER A 464 -18.66 25.19 20.05
CA SER A 464 -19.85 24.90 19.23
C SER A 464 -19.93 23.43 18.78
N GLY A 465 -18.81 22.71 18.83
CA GLY A 465 -18.68 21.37 18.23
C GLY A 465 -18.55 21.38 16.71
N ARG A 466 -18.58 22.55 16.06
CA ARG A 466 -18.43 22.66 14.60
C ARG A 466 -17.03 22.28 14.15
N ILE A 467 -16.94 21.66 13.00
CA ILE A 467 -15.70 21.47 12.27
C ILE A 467 -15.68 22.39 11.04
N TYR A 468 -14.49 22.88 10.71
CA TYR A 468 -14.29 23.79 9.57
C TYR A 468 -13.21 23.20 8.66
N ALA A 469 -13.41 23.30 7.34
CA ALA A 469 -12.49 22.80 6.32
C ALA A 469 -12.06 23.91 5.39
N GLY A 470 -10.74 24.01 5.16
CA GLY A 470 -10.15 24.81 4.11
C GLY A 470 -9.87 23.96 2.89
N THR A 471 -10.34 24.40 1.71
CA THR A 471 -10.39 23.59 0.49
C THR A 471 -9.70 24.24 -0.70
N SER A 472 -9.41 23.43 -1.73
CA SER A 472 -8.90 23.86 -3.03
C SER A 472 -9.46 22.98 -4.16
N SER A 473 -9.68 23.58 -5.32
CA SER A 473 -9.98 22.85 -6.57
C SER A 473 -8.73 22.22 -7.20
N ALA A 474 -7.54 22.70 -6.84
CA ALA A 474 -6.27 22.12 -7.28
C ALA A 474 -5.68 21.23 -6.18
N HIS A 475 -5.11 20.10 -6.60
CA HIS A 475 -4.40 19.18 -5.75
C HIS A 475 -2.98 19.69 -5.41
N ASP A 476 -2.38 19.13 -4.38
CA ASP A 476 -0.94 19.22 -4.04
C ASP A 476 -0.33 20.63 -4.02
N MET A 477 -1.09 21.61 -3.53
CA MET A 477 -0.70 23.03 -3.59
C MET A 477 0.63 23.37 -2.92
N TYR A 478 1.10 22.54 -2.00
CA TYR A 478 2.40 22.70 -1.32
C TYR A 478 3.44 21.67 -1.73
N GLN A 479 3.17 20.92 -2.74
CA GLN A 479 4.20 20.14 -3.40
C GLN A 479 5.09 21.10 -4.22
N SER A 480 6.40 20.89 -4.26
CA SER A 480 7.36 21.81 -4.82
C SER A 480 7.11 22.23 -6.28
N THR A 481 6.58 21.34 -7.07
CA THR A 481 6.31 21.57 -8.49
C THR A 481 5.08 22.45 -8.75
N TYR A 482 4.20 22.60 -7.76
CA TYR A 482 2.92 23.30 -7.90
C TYR A 482 2.93 24.73 -7.37
N LEU A 483 4.01 25.21 -6.80
CA LEU A 483 4.12 26.56 -6.24
C LEU A 483 4.46 27.64 -7.30
N SER A 484 3.87 27.59 -8.47
CA SER A 484 3.95 28.64 -9.48
C SER A 484 2.69 29.50 -9.49
N ASP A 485 2.82 30.77 -9.86
CA ASP A 485 1.67 31.65 -10.00
C ASP A 485 0.60 31.07 -10.93
N ALA A 486 1.01 30.45 -12.04
CA ALA A 486 0.10 29.85 -12.99
C ALA A 486 -0.75 28.74 -12.38
N ASN A 487 -0.20 27.95 -11.46
CA ASN A 487 -0.91 26.86 -10.81
C ASN A 487 -1.83 27.37 -9.69
N ILE A 488 -1.35 28.31 -8.86
CA ILE A 488 -2.14 28.81 -7.72
C ILE A 488 -3.25 29.77 -8.14
N ASP A 489 -3.03 30.60 -9.15
CA ASP A 489 -4.00 31.62 -9.58
C ASP A 489 -5.15 31.04 -10.43
N GLY A 490 -4.98 29.84 -10.95
CA GLY A 490 -6.04 29.11 -11.67
C GLY A 490 -6.96 28.28 -10.77
N ALA A 491 -6.63 28.13 -9.50
CA ALA A 491 -7.37 27.32 -8.55
C ALA A 491 -8.38 28.14 -7.75
N THR A 492 -9.47 27.50 -7.31
CA THR A 492 -10.49 28.09 -6.43
C THR A 492 -10.54 27.38 -5.08
N GLY A 493 -11.15 28.02 -4.07
CA GLY A 493 -11.32 27.42 -2.76
C GLY A 493 -12.16 28.25 -1.84
N ARG A 494 -12.59 27.62 -0.75
CA ARG A 494 -13.50 28.21 0.22
C ARG A 494 -13.33 27.61 1.60
N ILE A 495 -13.97 28.20 2.60
CA ILE A 495 -14.12 27.59 3.91
C ILE A 495 -15.52 27.01 4.01
N LEU A 496 -15.58 25.74 4.39
CA LEU A 496 -16.80 25.04 4.71
C LEU A 496 -16.88 24.78 6.20
N TYR A 497 -18.10 24.59 6.73
CA TYR A 497 -18.31 24.12 8.10
C TYR A 497 -19.38 23.05 8.17
N SER A 498 -19.23 22.17 9.14
CA SER A 498 -20.21 21.14 9.49
C SER A 498 -20.54 21.21 10.98
N ALA A 499 -21.81 20.99 11.33
CA ALA A 499 -22.29 20.91 12.70
C ALA A 499 -22.71 19.49 13.11
N ASP A 500 -22.44 18.50 12.26
CA ASP A 500 -22.90 17.12 12.41
C ASP A 500 -21.76 16.12 12.08
N ASN A 501 -20.57 16.40 12.60
CA ASN A 501 -19.38 15.55 12.47
C ASN A 501 -19.00 15.27 10.99
N GLY A 502 -19.08 16.29 10.14
CA GLY A 502 -18.68 16.21 8.75
C GLY A 502 -19.68 15.52 7.83
N THR A 503 -20.93 15.35 8.24
CA THR A 503 -21.94 14.75 7.36
C THR A 503 -22.50 15.76 6.37
N ASN A 504 -22.92 16.93 6.85
CA ASN A 504 -23.41 18.02 5.97
C ASN A 504 -22.50 19.23 6.09
N TRP A 505 -22.06 19.74 4.95
CA TRP A 505 -21.20 20.90 4.87
C TRP A 505 -21.94 22.10 4.28
N SER A 506 -21.66 23.25 4.82
CA SER A 506 -22.19 24.54 4.38
C SER A 506 -21.05 25.53 4.15
N VAL A 507 -21.20 26.43 3.19
CA VAL A 507 -20.21 27.45 2.93
C VAL A 507 -20.18 28.45 4.10
N LEU A 508 -19.02 28.62 4.72
CA LEU A 508 -18.74 29.69 5.66
C LEU A 508 -18.36 30.96 4.90
N HIS A 509 -17.41 30.85 3.99
CA HIS A 509 -16.98 31.93 3.13
C HIS A 509 -16.32 31.41 1.86
N ASP A 510 -16.63 32.03 0.74
CA ASP A 510 -16.03 31.73 -0.56
C ASP A 510 -15.04 32.86 -0.91
N PHE A 511 -13.76 32.54 -0.97
CA PHE A 511 -12.72 33.49 -1.37
C PHE A 511 -12.53 33.52 -2.89
N GLY A 512 -12.98 32.49 -3.60
CA GLY A 512 -12.62 32.24 -4.98
C GLY A 512 -11.17 31.75 -5.17
N ASP A 513 -10.39 31.65 -4.10
CA ASP A 513 -8.97 31.31 -4.08
C ASP A 513 -8.71 30.18 -3.06
N PRO A 514 -7.71 29.30 -3.24
CA PRO A 514 -7.45 28.17 -2.34
C PRO A 514 -7.23 28.57 -0.88
N VAL A 515 -7.82 27.83 0.03
CA VAL A 515 -7.67 27.98 1.49
C VAL A 515 -6.94 26.76 2.06
N ILE A 516 -5.71 26.96 2.53
CA ILE A 516 -4.82 25.85 2.90
C ILE A 516 -4.63 25.71 4.42
N TRP A 517 -4.95 26.74 5.19
CA TRP A 517 -4.83 26.71 6.65
C TRP A 517 -5.92 27.51 7.33
N LEU A 518 -6.36 27.01 8.47
CA LEU A 518 -7.33 27.61 9.35
C LEU A 518 -6.81 27.60 10.78
N THR A 519 -7.00 28.70 11.54
CA THR A 519 -6.66 28.78 12.96
C THR A 519 -7.76 29.54 13.72
N LEU A 520 -8.31 28.94 14.76
CA LEU A 520 -9.20 29.61 15.70
C LEU A 520 -8.37 30.49 16.65
N ASP A 521 -8.89 31.65 17.03
CA ASP A 521 -8.27 32.48 18.05
C ASP A 521 -8.60 31.89 19.43
N PRO A 522 -7.59 31.43 20.22
CA PRO A 522 -7.84 30.82 21.51
C PRO A 522 -8.35 31.82 22.57
N ASN A 523 -8.18 33.14 22.31
CA ASN A 523 -8.51 34.21 23.25
C ASN A 523 -9.86 34.88 22.97
N VAL A 524 -10.36 34.73 21.72
CA VAL A 524 -11.57 35.43 21.25
C VAL A 524 -12.49 34.43 20.55
N ALA A 525 -13.63 34.16 21.15
CA ALA A 525 -14.66 33.31 20.58
C ALA A 525 -15.13 33.81 19.21
N ASN A 526 -15.50 32.88 18.32
CA ASN A 526 -15.99 33.16 16.96
C ASN A 526 -14.99 33.89 16.05
N LYS A 527 -13.70 33.90 16.42
CA LYS A 527 -12.66 34.51 15.63
C LYS A 527 -11.76 33.45 15.00
N MET A 528 -11.56 33.58 13.69
CA MET A 528 -10.77 32.64 12.88
C MET A 528 -9.87 33.39 11.92
N TYR A 529 -8.73 32.82 11.66
CA TYR A 529 -7.79 33.24 10.61
C TYR A 529 -7.74 32.17 9.53
N ALA A 530 -7.62 32.61 8.27
CA ALA A 530 -7.49 31.77 7.10
C ALA A 530 -6.26 32.17 6.27
N CYS A 531 -5.47 31.19 5.84
CA CYS A 531 -4.40 31.36 4.87
C CYS A 531 -4.94 31.07 3.47
N VAL A 532 -5.03 32.11 2.66
CA VAL A 532 -5.55 32.07 1.28
C VAL A 532 -4.39 32.27 0.33
N ILE A 533 -4.31 31.43 -0.69
CA ILE A 533 -3.19 31.44 -1.65
C ILE A 533 -3.65 32.03 -2.97
N HIS A 534 -2.98 33.09 -3.42
CA HIS A 534 -3.10 33.67 -4.76
C HIS A 534 -1.99 34.71 -4.94
N SER A 535 -1.45 34.86 -6.12
CA SER A 535 -0.35 35.81 -6.39
C SER A 535 -0.70 37.26 -6.04
N VAL A 536 -1.98 37.66 -6.20
CA VAL A 536 -2.47 39.03 -5.94
C VAL A 536 -3.37 39.07 -4.71
N ASN A 537 -4.39 38.18 -4.65
CA ASN A 537 -5.42 38.24 -3.61
C ASN A 537 -4.96 37.47 -2.33
N GLY A 538 -3.99 36.59 -2.46
CA GLY A 538 -3.53 35.73 -1.35
C GLY A 538 -3.03 36.54 -0.17
N GLY A 539 -3.11 35.92 1.00
CA GLY A 539 -2.73 36.52 2.28
C GLY A 539 -3.49 35.90 3.45
N ILE A 540 -3.30 36.49 4.62
CA ILE A 540 -4.04 36.05 5.81
C ILE A 540 -5.32 36.88 5.93
N TYR A 541 -6.43 36.20 6.06
CA TYR A 541 -7.74 36.82 6.31
C TYR A 541 -8.22 36.52 7.73
N VAL A 542 -8.96 37.44 8.33
CA VAL A 542 -9.55 37.27 9.67
C VAL A 542 -11.05 37.55 9.64
N SER A 543 -11.80 36.73 10.35
CA SER A 543 -13.21 36.95 10.70
C SER A 543 -13.36 36.93 12.22
N SER A 544 -14.22 37.76 12.77
CA SER A 544 -14.60 37.81 14.20
C SER A 544 -16.05 37.37 14.45
N ASN A 545 -16.70 36.80 13.47
CA ASN A 545 -18.14 36.46 13.52
C ASN A 545 -18.47 35.18 12.75
N ILE A 546 -17.61 34.15 12.85
CA ILE A 546 -17.82 32.87 12.15
C ILE A 546 -19.10 32.13 12.59
N ASN A 547 -19.64 32.47 13.77
CA ASN A 547 -20.92 31.95 14.24
C ASN A 547 -22.12 32.33 13.33
N LEU A 548 -21.97 33.36 12.49
CA LEU A 548 -23.00 33.79 11.53
C LEU A 548 -23.03 32.91 10.27
N GLY A 549 -22.18 31.89 10.17
CA GLY A 549 -22.13 31.02 8.99
C GLY A 549 -21.82 31.83 7.71
N ALA A 550 -22.60 31.65 6.66
CA ALA A 550 -22.41 32.37 5.38
C ALA A 550 -22.52 33.92 5.50
N GLY A 551 -23.05 34.41 6.62
CA GLY A 551 -23.06 35.85 6.94
C GLY A 551 -21.77 36.37 7.59
N SER A 552 -20.77 35.52 7.75
CA SER A 552 -19.48 35.94 8.30
C SER A 552 -18.76 36.93 7.37
N THR A 553 -18.06 37.88 8.00
CA THR A 553 -17.30 38.91 7.26
C THR A 553 -15.80 38.68 7.45
N TRP A 554 -15.06 38.84 6.37
CA TRP A 554 -13.63 38.57 6.34
C TRP A 554 -12.85 39.80 5.90
N THR A 555 -11.74 40.04 6.57
CA THR A 555 -10.84 41.18 6.27
C THR A 555 -9.44 40.65 6.04
N LYS A 556 -8.81 41.05 4.91
CA LYS A 556 -7.41 40.75 4.65
C LYS A 556 -6.53 41.56 5.59
N LEU A 557 -5.59 40.91 6.25
CA LEU A 557 -4.54 41.56 7.06
C LEU A 557 -3.48 42.19 6.16
N ALA A 558 -2.68 43.09 6.72
CA ALA A 558 -1.53 43.62 6.01
C ALA A 558 -0.56 42.49 5.65
N ASN A 559 0.02 42.54 4.48
CA ASN A 559 1.05 41.60 4.10
C ASN A 559 2.33 41.87 4.92
N PRO A 560 2.98 40.81 5.44
CA PRO A 560 4.30 40.98 6.06
C PRO A 560 5.34 41.49 5.03
N PRO A 561 6.45 42.08 5.53
CA PRO A 561 7.50 42.59 4.65
C PRO A 561 8.03 41.52 3.70
N ARG A 562 8.35 41.90 2.46
CA ARG A 562 8.91 41.05 1.38
C ARG A 562 8.08 39.82 0.99
N THR A 563 6.91 39.61 1.62
CA THR A 563 6.05 38.46 1.26
C THR A 563 5.19 38.74 0.06
N GLU A 564 4.77 37.69 -0.58
CA GLU A 564 3.74 37.67 -1.61
C GLU A 564 2.62 36.73 -1.17
N GLY A 565 1.50 36.70 -1.83
CA GLY A 565 0.25 36.02 -1.41
C GLY A 565 0.34 34.52 -1.14
N HIS A 566 1.28 34.08 -0.33
CA HIS A 566 1.57 32.67 -0.10
C HIS A 566 1.78 32.31 1.38
N PRO A 567 0.81 32.62 2.28
CA PRO A 567 0.89 32.18 3.67
C PRO A 567 0.75 30.66 3.77
N TYR A 568 1.54 30.03 4.65
CA TYR A 568 1.43 28.60 4.91
C TYR A 568 0.59 28.31 6.15
N ASN A 569 0.95 28.90 7.30
CA ASN A 569 0.16 28.79 8.51
C ASN A 569 0.21 30.08 9.36
N ILE A 570 -0.65 30.17 10.35
CA ILE A 570 -0.70 31.23 11.33
C ILE A 570 -1.02 30.66 12.72
N HIS A 571 -0.34 31.17 13.74
CA HIS A 571 -0.57 30.87 15.15
C HIS A 571 -0.99 32.12 15.91
N VAL A 572 -1.85 31.95 16.88
CA VAL A 572 -2.28 33.02 17.80
C VAL A 572 -1.81 32.63 19.19
N LEU A 573 -0.94 33.45 19.79
CA LEU A 573 -0.43 33.22 21.13
C LEU A 573 -1.45 33.65 22.19
N ASN A 574 -1.25 33.20 23.45
CA ASN A 574 -2.13 33.51 24.57
C ASN A 574 -2.26 35.03 24.89
N ASP A 575 -1.27 35.83 24.50
CA ASP A 575 -1.28 37.27 24.61
C ASP A 575 -1.82 38.01 23.39
N GLY A 576 -2.37 37.26 22.40
CA GLY A 576 -2.92 37.80 21.16
C GLY A 576 -1.87 38.11 20.08
N THR A 577 -0.58 37.84 20.33
CA THR A 577 0.47 37.97 19.30
C THR A 577 0.21 36.95 18.18
N LEU A 578 0.35 37.39 16.94
CA LEU A 578 0.26 36.54 15.76
C LEU A 578 1.66 36.17 15.28
N ILE A 579 1.84 34.89 14.98
CA ILE A 579 3.04 34.36 14.32
C ILE A 579 2.58 33.75 12.98
N ALA A 580 3.06 34.30 11.87
CA ALA A 580 2.69 33.85 10.54
C ALA A 580 3.90 33.25 9.83
N VAL A 581 3.65 32.16 9.09
CA VAL A 581 4.64 31.52 8.22
C VAL A 581 4.20 31.75 6.76
N TYR A 582 5.13 32.22 5.96
CA TYR A 582 4.99 32.32 4.52
C TYR A 582 5.95 31.35 3.85
N SER A 583 5.42 30.50 2.98
CA SER A 583 6.22 29.51 2.25
C SER A 583 6.81 30.16 0.97
N GLY A 584 7.72 29.41 0.34
CA GLY A 584 8.30 29.83 -0.92
C GLY A 584 7.32 29.73 -2.10
N ARG A 585 7.60 30.48 -3.16
CA ARG A 585 6.83 30.39 -4.41
C ARG A 585 7.73 30.68 -5.61
N ARG A 586 7.29 30.28 -6.77
CA ARG A 586 7.82 30.72 -8.06
C ARG A 586 6.99 31.86 -8.61
N ASN A 587 7.66 32.87 -9.16
CA ASN A 587 6.99 33.91 -9.93
C ASN A 587 6.50 33.38 -11.30
N ALA A 588 5.84 34.25 -12.06
CA ALA A 588 5.32 33.91 -13.40
C ALA A 588 6.42 33.42 -14.38
N ALA A 589 7.68 33.79 -14.16
CA ALA A 589 8.81 33.30 -14.96
C ALA A 589 9.36 31.95 -14.47
N GLY A 590 8.73 31.30 -13.47
CA GLY A 590 9.18 30.05 -12.88
C GLY A 590 10.39 30.20 -11.95
N THR A 591 10.83 31.45 -11.66
CA THR A 591 11.96 31.69 -10.77
C THR A 591 11.51 31.68 -9.32
N PHE A 592 12.25 30.98 -8.46
CA PHE A 592 12.03 30.98 -7.03
C PHE A 592 12.38 32.35 -6.41
N ILE A 593 11.54 32.83 -5.51
CA ILE A 593 11.70 34.14 -4.86
C ILE A 593 11.85 34.03 -3.35
N ALA A 594 12.59 34.97 -2.75
CA ALA A 594 12.89 35.01 -1.32
C ALA A 594 11.75 35.62 -0.49
N SER A 595 10.49 35.17 -0.72
CA SER A 595 9.30 35.65 -0.02
C SER A 595 8.93 34.83 1.22
N SER A 596 9.68 33.75 1.50
CA SER A 596 9.46 32.87 2.62
C SER A 596 10.01 33.40 3.94
N GLY A 597 9.41 32.96 5.07
CA GLY A 597 9.91 33.31 6.40
C GLY A 597 8.85 33.24 7.49
N VAL A 598 9.25 33.71 8.68
CA VAL A 598 8.42 33.81 9.89
C VAL A 598 8.24 35.27 10.28
N PHE A 599 7.01 35.66 10.54
CA PHE A 599 6.62 37.06 10.78
C PHE A 599 5.78 37.16 12.05
N LYS A 600 6.01 38.22 12.83
CA LYS A 600 5.32 38.49 14.08
C LYS A 600 4.52 39.78 14.02
N SER A 601 3.28 39.78 14.50
CA SER A 601 2.46 40.97 14.72
C SER A 601 1.96 41.01 16.16
N THR A 602 2.08 42.17 16.80
CA THR A 602 1.54 42.44 18.14
C THR A 602 0.34 43.39 18.11
N ASN A 603 -0.20 43.67 16.92
CA ASN A 603 -1.29 44.60 16.71
C ASN A 603 -2.39 44.05 15.80
N GLY A 604 -2.61 42.74 15.91
CA GLY A 604 -3.69 42.06 15.21
C GLY A 604 -3.51 41.98 13.69
N GLY A 605 -2.27 41.99 13.19
CA GLY A 605 -1.96 41.87 11.77
C GLY A 605 -1.99 43.20 10.99
N THR A 606 -2.12 44.35 11.68
CA THR A 606 -2.04 45.66 11.06
C THR A 606 -0.64 45.98 10.53
N SER A 607 0.38 45.47 11.23
CA SER A 607 1.77 45.49 10.78
C SER A 607 2.51 44.29 11.28
N TRP A 608 3.62 43.97 10.60
CA TRP A 608 4.41 42.77 10.87
C TRP A 608 5.90 43.08 10.96
N THR A 609 6.57 42.36 11.82
CA THR A 609 8.03 42.33 11.93
C THR A 609 8.54 41.03 11.37
N ASP A 610 9.50 41.09 10.47
CA ASP A 610 10.24 39.92 10.00
C ASP A 610 11.14 39.42 11.13
N ILE A 611 10.90 38.18 11.57
CA ILE A 611 11.67 37.52 12.62
C ILE A 611 12.40 36.28 12.11
N SER A 612 12.53 36.16 10.78
CA SER A 612 13.16 35.02 10.13
C SER A 612 14.66 34.96 10.37
N ASP A 613 15.21 33.77 10.44
CA ASP A 613 16.63 33.51 10.16
C ASP A 613 16.89 33.61 8.66
N ALA A 614 18.12 33.92 8.27
CA ALA A 614 18.49 34.04 6.86
C ALA A 614 18.30 32.71 6.09
N GLY A 615 18.38 31.56 6.74
CA GLY A 615 18.11 30.25 6.15
C GLY A 615 16.64 30.03 5.78
N MET A 616 15.72 30.79 6.35
CA MET A 616 14.29 30.66 6.13
C MET A 616 13.79 31.37 4.87
N PHE A 617 14.58 32.22 4.23
CA PHE A 617 14.16 33.03 3.08
C PHE A 617 13.89 32.22 1.81
N TYR A 618 14.36 30.98 1.79
CA TYR A 618 14.16 30.12 0.63
C TYR A 618 12.80 29.40 0.69
N TRP A 619 12.52 28.66 1.75
CA TRP A 619 11.22 27.98 1.93
C TRP A 619 11.00 27.61 3.40
N THR A 620 10.18 28.36 4.07
CA THR A 620 9.70 28.00 5.41
C THR A 620 8.43 27.16 5.23
N LYS A 621 8.43 25.94 5.75
CA LYS A 621 7.37 24.98 5.47
C LYS A 621 6.34 24.90 6.60
N ASP A 622 6.78 24.81 7.85
CA ASP A 622 5.88 24.69 9.00
C ASP A 622 6.51 25.32 10.26
N LEU A 623 5.67 25.65 11.23
CA LEU A 623 6.10 26.13 12.53
C LEU A 623 5.16 25.57 13.60
N ILE A 624 5.73 25.13 14.71
CA ILE A 624 4.96 24.78 15.90
C ILE A 624 5.39 25.65 17.08
N ILE A 625 4.45 25.94 17.97
CA ILE A 625 4.69 26.54 19.28
C ILE A 625 4.87 25.41 20.28
N ASP A 626 5.90 25.48 21.11
CA ASP A 626 6.09 24.48 22.17
C ASP A 626 5.01 24.64 23.23
N GLU A 627 4.10 23.70 23.31
CA GLU A 627 3.00 23.69 24.29
C GLU A 627 3.50 23.51 25.75
N ASN A 628 4.72 23.00 25.91
CA ASN A 628 5.37 22.84 27.21
C ASN A 628 6.05 24.13 27.71
N ASP A 629 6.06 25.19 26.90
CA ASP A 629 6.49 26.52 27.33
C ASP A 629 5.27 27.42 27.56
N PRO A 630 4.78 27.57 28.81
CA PRO A 630 3.59 28.38 29.10
C PRO A 630 3.72 29.84 28.70
N ALA A 631 4.95 30.34 28.56
CA ALA A 631 5.23 31.72 28.13
C ALA A 631 5.22 31.84 26.61
N GLN A 632 5.13 30.72 25.91
CA GLN A 632 5.13 30.65 24.46
C GLN A 632 6.28 31.46 23.83
N ASN A 633 7.48 31.30 24.35
CA ASN A 633 8.70 31.87 23.79
C ASN A 633 9.44 30.95 22.87
N THR A 634 9.12 29.63 22.95
CA THR A 634 9.81 28.55 22.24
C THR A 634 9.00 28.13 21.01
N PHE A 635 9.63 28.22 19.84
CA PHE A 635 9.08 27.75 18.58
C PHE A 635 10.07 26.85 17.88
N TYR A 636 9.54 25.96 17.04
CA TYR A 636 10.32 25.16 16.11
C TYR A 636 9.81 25.40 14.70
N CYS A 637 10.71 25.77 13.80
CA CYS A 637 10.41 26.10 12.43
C CYS A 637 11.07 25.10 11.50
N CYS A 638 10.28 24.48 10.62
CA CYS A 638 10.73 23.53 9.61
C CYS A 638 11.06 24.27 8.32
N VAL A 639 12.27 24.08 7.82
CA VAL A 639 12.77 24.73 6.61
C VAL A 639 13.13 23.69 5.58
N PHE A 640 12.57 23.89 4.41
CA PHE A 640 12.79 23.10 3.22
C PHE A 640 13.86 23.76 2.34
N SER A 641 14.80 22.98 1.79
CA SER A 641 15.83 23.54 0.90
C SER A 641 15.98 22.73 -0.39
N GLY A 642 16.71 23.27 -1.33
CA GLY A 642 16.98 22.58 -2.60
C GLY A 642 15.74 22.36 -3.46
N TRP A 643 14.80 23.26 -3.40
CA TRP A 643 13.56 23.13 -4.13
C TRP A 643 13.77 23.12 -5.66
N GLY A 644 13.20 22.11 -6.36
CA GLY A 644 13.40 21.90 -7.79
C GLY A 644 14.82 21.53 -8.19
N GLY A 645 15.64 21.05 -7.22
CA GLY A 645 17.02 20.63 -7.44
C GLY A 645 17.59 19.95 -6.19
N PRO A 646 18.88 19.59 -6.19
CA PRO A 646 19.51 18.97 -5.03
C PRO A 646 19.43 19.85 -3.78
N PRO A 647 19.42 19.27 -2.57
CA PRO A 647 19.48 20.00 -1.31
C PRO A 647 20.65 21.00 -1.26
N ASN A 648 20.43 22.16 -0.64
CA ASN A 648 21.43 23.24 -0.58
C ASN A 648 21.98 23.55 0.82
N GLY A 649 21.64 22.71 1.82
CA GLY A 649 22.12 22.81 3.19
C GLY A 649 21.45 23.90 4.05
N LEU A 650 20.45 24.62 3.52
CA LEU A 650 19.69 25.60 4.30
C LEU A 650 18.55 24.96 5.11
N GLY A 651 18.04 23.80 4.65
CA GLY A 651 16.97 23.08 5.32
C GLY A 651 17.31 22.65 6.74
N GLY A 652 16.31 22.28 7.49
CA GLY A 652 16.44 21.76 8.84
C GLY A 652 15.37 22.28 9.80
N ILE A 653 15.60 22.05 11.07
CA ILE A 653 14.75 22.56 12.17
C ILE A 653 15.48 23.69 12.86
N TYR A 654 14.85 24.85 12.93
CA TYR A 654 15.33 26.04 13.61
C TYR A 654 14.51 26.23 14.90
N LYS A 655 15.19 26.35 16.02
CA LYS A 655 14.60 26.59 17.36
C LYS A 655 14.83 28.02 17.80
N THR A 656 13.81 28.70 18.31
CA THR A 656 13.92 29.92 19.11
C THR A 656 13.39 29.70 20.51
N THR A 657 13.93 30.44 21.48
CA THR A 657 13.42 30.47 22.85
C THR A 657 13.08 31.90 23.30
N ASN A 658 12.97 32.82 22.32
CA ASN A 658 12.71 34.22 22.54
C ASN A 658 11.79 34.84 21.46
N ARG A 659 10.80 34.04 21.00
CA ARG A 659 9.78 34.46 20.03
C ARG A 659 10.38 35.01 18.73
N GLY A 660 11.42 34.33 18.22
CA GLY A 660 12.06 34.65 16.95
C GLY A 660 13.04 35.80 16.97
N THR A 661 13.43 36.34 18.18
CA THR A 661 14.50 37.35 18.25
C THR A 661 15.85 36.77 17.81
N SER A 662 16.07 35.49 18.05
CA SER A 662 17.19 34.73 17.52
C SER A 662 16.79 33.27 17.31
N TRP A 663 17.47 32.60 16.40
CA TRP A 663 17.24 31.21 16.05
C TRP A 663 18.53 30.40 16.15
N THR A 664 18.37 29.12 16.47
CA THR A 664 19.46 28.14 16.44
C THR A 664 19.00 26.96 15.61
N LYS A 665 19.77 26.59 14.60
CA LYS A 665 19.52 25.40 13.80
C LYS A 665 19.90 24.15 14.61
N ILE A 666 18.93 23.32 14.97
CA ILE A 666 19.13 22.15 15.83
C ILE A 666 19.19 20.83 15.05
N ASN A 667 18.78 20.85 13.77
CA ASN A 667 18.85 19.72 12.84
C ASN A 667 19.19 20.27 11.47
N SER A 668 19.93 19.49 10.65
CA SER A 668 20.40 19.88 9.33
C SER A 668 19.89 18.98 8.21
N SER A 669 18.85 18.17 8.45
CA SER A 669 18.17 17.45 7.37
C SER A 669 17.58 18.45 6.41
N ASP A 670 17.84 18.28 5.12
CA ASP A 670 17.23 19.12 4.11
C ASP A 670 15.77 18.70 3.89
N ARG A 671 14.95 19.62 3.34
CA ARG A 671 13.56 19.36 2.96
C ARG A 671 12.68 18.87 4.10
N VAL A 672 12.79 19.50 5.30
CA VAL A 672 11.93 19.20 6.45
C VAL A 672 10.52 19.75 6.18
N GLU A 673 9.51 18.87 6.24
CA GLU A 673 8.11 19.21 6.01
C GLU A 673 7.41 19.77 7.25
N SER A 674 7.41 19.01 8.33
CA SER A 674 6.80 19.43 9.61
C SER A 674 7.48 18.75 10.80
N CYS A 675 7.14 19.19 12.01
CA CYS A 675 7.55 18.52 13.24
C CYS A 675 6.41 18.53 14.26
N THR A 676 6.50 17.62 15.26
CA THR A 676 5.57 17.57 16.39
C THR A 676 6.29 17.06 17.63
N ILE A 677 5.89 17.57 18.80
CA ILE A 677 6.41 17.12 20.10
C ILE A 677 5.42 16.12 20.68
N ASN A 678 5.92 15.05 21.30
CA ASN A 678 5.08 14.08 22.00
C ASN A 678 4.45 14.76 23.23
N PRO A 679 3.11 14.83 23.34
CA PRO A 679 2.44 15.47 24.47
C PRO A 679 2.75 14.79 25.81
N ASN A 680 3.09 13.50 25.80
CA ASN A 680 3.45 12.72 26.98
C ASN A 680 4.95 12.76 27.31
N ASN A 681 5.80 13.28 26.40
CA ASN A 681 7.24 13.31 26.57
C ASN A 681 7.87 14.55 25.91
N VAL A 682 8.06 15.60 26.64
CA VAL A 682 8.63 16.90 26.22
C VAL A 682 10.04 16.81 25.61
N ASN A 683 10.73 15.68 25.76
CA ASN A 683 12.04 15.43 25.14
C ASN A 683 11.95 14.71 23.81
N GLU A 684 10.76 14.30 23.40
CA GLU A 684 10.55 13.54 22.18
C GLU A 684 9.90 14.41 21.12
N MET A 685 10.55 14.48 19.96
CA MET A 685 10.04 15.16 18.78
C MET A 685 10.15 14.24 17.58
N TYR A 686 9.12 14.21 16.77
CA TYR A 686 9.14 13.63 15.41
C TYR A 686 9.21 14.76 14.39
N PHE A 687 9.88 14.51 13.27
CA PHE A 687 9.80 15.37 12.09
C PHE A 687 9.78 14.57 10.81
N SER A 688 9.17 15.12 9.80
CA SER A 688 9.00 14.52 8.47
C SER A 688 9.88 15.22 7.43
N THR A 689 10.26 14.46 6.42
CA THR A 689 11.05 14.94 5.29
C THR A 689 10.40 14.53 3.96
N GLU A 690 10.75 15.22 2.88
CA GLU A 690 10.25 14.88 1.54
C GLU A 690 10.74 13.51 1.05
N SER A 691 11.95 13.08 1.38
CA SER A 691 12.60 11.95 0.71
C SER A 691 13.41 11.03 1.63
N GLU A 692 13.51 11.36 2.92
CA GLU A 692 14.28 10.59 3.88
C GLU A 692 13.41 9.91 4.95
N GLY A 693 12.08 10.00 4.81
CA GLY A 693 11.11 9.40 5.71
C GLY A 693 10.93 10.17 7.02
N LEU A 694 10.59 9.44 8.07
CA LEU A 694 10.28 9.95 9.40
C LEU A 694 11.51 9.89 10.30
N TRP A 695 11.73 10.95 11.07
CA TRP A 695 12.84 11.09 12.00
C TRP A 695 12.35 11.42 13.40
N MET A 696 13.14 11.10 14.42
CA MET A 696 12.83 11.43 15.80
C MET A 696 14.05 11.78 16.64
N THR A 697 13.81 12.44 17.76
CA THR A 697 14.76 12.58 18.87
C THR A 697 14.06 12.26 20.21
N SER A 698 14.78 11.68 21.15
CA SER A 698 14.33 11.48 22.53
C SER A 698 15.02 12.41 23.52
N ASN A 699 15.81 13.37 23.05
CA ASN A 699 16.56 14.30 23.87
C ASN A 699 16.48 15.77 23.38
N LEU A 700 15.28 16.19 22.93
CA LEU A 700 15.00 17.50 22.34
C LEU A 700 15.54 18.68 23.16
N ASN A 701 15.50 18.57 24.48
CA ASN A 701 15.95 19.62 25.41
C ASN A 701 17.44 19.55 25.78
N ALA A 702 18.21 18.64 25.18
CA ALA A 702 19.67 18.64 25.29
C ALA A 702 20.26 19.87 24.57
N GLY A 703 21.47 20.30 25.00
CA GLY A 703 22.17 21.41 24.35
C GLY A 703 22.46 21.17 22.86
N SER A 704 22.53 19.91 22.44
CA SER A 704 22.62 19.46 21.02
C SER A 704 21.78 18.18 20.90
N PRO A 705 20.52 18.28 20.49
CA PRO A 705 19.66 17.12 20.28
C PRO A 705 20.22 16.20 19.18
N VAL A 706 20.09 14.89 19.39
CA VAL A 706 20.47 13.89 18.41
C VAL A 706 19.22 13.32 17.79
N PHE A 707 19.14 13.37 16.46
CA PHE A 707 18.02 12.82 15.69
C PHE A 707 18.43 11.54 14.99
N SER A 708 17.51 10.60 14.93
CA SER A 708 17.66 9.32 14.22
C SER A 708 16.46 9.04 13.34
N LYS A 709 16.69 8.33 12.24
CA LYS A 709 15.63 7.89 11.35
C LYS A 709 14.76 6.83 12.04
N VAL A 710 13.47 6.91 11.83
CA VAL A 710 12.49 5.88 12.21
C VAL A 710 12.50 4.81 11.12
N THR A 711 13.41 3.83 11.24
CA THR A 711 13.77 2.89 10.16
C THR A 711 12.67 1.93 9.77
N ASN A 712 11.64 1.73 10.58
CA ASN A 712 10.48 0.91 10.29
C ASN A 712 9.29 1.68 9.71
N TYR A 713 9.39 3.00 9.53
CA TYR A 713 8.42 3.78 8.78
C TYR A 713 8.64 3.54 7.28
N PRO A 714 7.66 3.02 6.51
CA PRO A 714 7.96 2.44 5.21
C PRO A 714 8.02 3.43 4.06
N PHE A 715 7.50 4.66 4.21
CA PHE A 715 7.32 5.60 3.11
C PHE A 715 8.25 6.82 3.20
N MET A 716 8.76 7.28 2.06
CA MET A 716 9.78 8.34 2.05
C MET A 716 9.25 9.73 2.40
N HIS A 717 7.96 10.04 2.11
CA HIS A 717 7.41 11.40 2.19
C HIS A 717 6.24 11.50 3.20
N PRO A 718 6.49 11.30 4.51
CA PRO A 718 5.52 11.70 5.54
C PRO A 718 5.35 13.22 5.52
N VAL A 719 4.13 13.70 5.75
CA VAL A 719 3.81 15.14 5.73
C VAL A 719 3.62 15.66 7.15
N ARG A 720 2.70 15.08 7.92
CA ARG A 720 2.41 15.50 9.29
C ARG A 720 2.32 14.34 10.25
N MET A 721 2.79 14.56 11.47
CA MET A 721 2.65 13.66 12.61
C MET A 721 1.66 14.29 13.58
N ILE A 722 0.61 13.55 13.93
CA ILE A 722 -0.51 14.06 14.72
C ILE A 722 -0.80 13.05 15.83
N PHE A 723 -0.63 13.44 17.06
CA PHE A 723 -1.08 12.63 18.19
C PHE A 723 -2.60 12.69 18.31
N ASN A 724 -3.24 11.54 18.56
CA ASN A 724 -4.67 11.48 18.78
C ASN A 724 -5.04 12.21 20.09
N PRO A 725 -5.84 13.28 20.05
CA PRO A 725 -6.14 14.08 21.27
C PRO A 725 -7.00 13.35 22.30
N PHE A 726 -7.55 12.19 21.96
CA PHE A 726 -8.32 11.32 22.86
C PHE A 726 -7.55 10.07 23.28
N ASN A 727 -6.42 9.79 22.62
CA ASN A 727 -5.47 8.75 22.99
C ASN A 727 -4.05 9.17 22.57
N GLU A 728 -3.39 9.93 23.41
CA GLU A 728 -2.05 10.50 23.16
C GLU A 728 -0.95 9.42 22.96
N ASN A 729 -1.28 8.14 23.10
CA ASN A 729 -0.39 7.03 22.77
C ASN A 729 -0.46 6.63 21.27
N GLU A 730 -1.35 7.20 20.50
CA GLU A 730 -1.47 6.99 19.07
C GLU A 730 -0.83 8.12 18.30
N LEU A 731 0.21 7.79 17.54
CA LEU A 731 0.85 8.71 16.60
C LEU A 731 0.36 8.40 15.18
N TRP A 732 -0.43 9.30 14.62
CA TRP A 732 -0.87 9.21 13.23
C TRP A 732 0.05 10.01 12.33
N VAL A 733 0.39 9.43 11.18
CA VAL A 733 1.22 10.08 10.15
C VAL A 733 0.43 10.17 8.86
N THR A 734 0.28 11.40 8.36
CA THR A 734 -0.21 11.66 7.03
C THR A 734 0.96 11.68 6.04
N SER A 735 0.73 11.35 4.78
CA SER A 735 1.79 11.27 3.79
C SER A 735 1.38 11.85 2.45
N PHE A 736 2.37 12.20 1.64
CA PHE A 736 2.19 12.60 0.25
C PHE A 736 2.34 11.38 -0.65
N GLY A 737 1.22 10.68 -0.89
CA GLY A 737 1.14 9.52 -1.77
C GLY A 737 0.91 8.16 -1.09
N ASN A 738 1.02 8.03 0.26
CA ASN A 738 0.82 6.76 0.95
C ASN A 738 -0.18 6.85 2.11
N GLY A 739 -1.21 7.68 1.96
CA GLY A 739 -2.36 7.80 2.85
C GLY A 739 -2.03 8.06 4.31
N LEU A 740 -2.57 7.22 5.18
CA LEU A 740 -2.52 7.32 6.64
C LEU A 740 -1.82 6.13 7.27
N LYS A 741 -0.88 6.39 8.18
CA LYS A 741 -0.27 5.35 9.00
C LYS A 741 -0.50 5.64 10.48
N LEU A 742 -0.86 4.62 11.24
CA LEU A 742 -0.91 4.66 12.69
C LEU A 742 0.34 3.99 13.26
N GLY A 743 1.13 4.75 13.98
CA GLY A 743 2.23 4.25 14.77
C GLY A 743 1.70 3.69 16.09
N LEU A 744 1.87 2.40 16.25
CA LEU A 744 1.55 1.73 17.50
C LEU A 744 2.80 1.66 18.34
N SER A 745 2.79 2.39 19.47
CA SER A 745 3.78 2.17 20.50
C SER A 745 3.58 0.78 21.07
N ASP A 746 4.70 0.18 21.43
CA ASP A 746 4.78 -1.15 21.98
C ASP A 746 4.03 -1.31 23.32
N ASN A 747 2.72 -1.42 23.24
CA ASN A 747 2.01 -2.11 24.30
C ASN A 747 2.18 -3.61 24.02
N CYS A 748 2.91 -4.30 24.88
CA CYS A 748 3.12 -5.74 24.83
C CYS A 748 1.79 -6.45 24.64
N SER A 749 1.38 -6.63 23.37
CA SER A 749 0.06 -7.17 23.03
C SER A 749 0.01 -8.66 23.34
N ALA A 750 -1.17 -9.17 23.68
CA ALA A 750 -1.36 -10.60 23.86
C ALA A 750 -1.15 -11.31 22.52
N PRO A 751 -0.36 -12.40 22.46
CA PRO A 751 -0.20 -13.18 21.24
C PRO A 751 -1.53 -13.67 20.69
N VAL A 752 -1.71 -13.55 19.37
CA VAL A 752 -2.93 -13.94 18.63
C VAL A 752 -2.65 -15.08 17.67
N ASN A 753 -3.69 -15.63 17.03
CA ASN A 753 -3.61 -16.68 16.02
C ASN A 753 -2.83 -17.92 16.47
N LEU A 754 -3.12 -18.42 17.69
CA LEU A 754 -2.49 -19.64 18.17
C LEU A 754 -2.96 -20.86 17.37
N ILE A 755 -2.03 -21.53 16.69
CA ILE A 755 -2.26 -22.71 15.88
C ILE A 755 -1.60 -23.92 16.53
N VAL A 756 -2.33 -25.01 16.61
CA VAL A 756 -1.82 -26.31 17.10
C VAL A 756 -1.53 -27.21 15.91
N SER A 757 -0.34 -27.82 15.87
CA SER A 757 0.09 -28.73 14.82
C SER A 757 0.96 -29.87 15.39
N GLY A 758 1.26 -30.88 14.60
CA GLY A 758 2.20 -31.99 14.96
C GLY A 758 1.82 -32.76 16.23
N VAL A 759 0.50 -32.98 16.47
CA VAL A 759 0.04 -33.63 17.68
C VAL A 759 0.22 -35.14 17.57
N THR A 760 1.01 -35.72 18.48
CA THR A 760 1.14 -37.16 18.70
C THR A 760 0.71 -37.50 20.11
N SER A 761 0.91 -38.75 20.55
CA SER A 761 0.62 -39.17 21.94
C SER A 761 1.51 -38.45 22.98
N THR A 762 2.69 -38.00 22.57
CA THR A 762 3.68 -37.40 23.47
C THR A 762 4.20 -36.04 23.00
N THR A 763 3.81 -35.57 21.80
CA THR A 763 4.29 -34.27 21.25
C THR A 763 3.12 -33.42 20.77
N GLY A 764 3.41 -32.12 20.61
CA GLY A 764 2.52 -31.15 19.97
C GLY A 764 3.19 -29.80 19.86
N THR A 765 3.00 -29.12 18.75
CA THR A 765 3.57 -27.79 18.47
C THR A 765 2.48 -26.75 18.55
N VAL A 766 2.78 -25.61 19.15
CA VAL A 766 1.93 -24.40 19.12
C VAL A 766 2.74 -23.27 18.52
N THR A 767 2.19 -22.61 17.52
CA THR A 767 2.71 -21.40 16.90
C THR A 767 1.73 -20.25 17.11
N TRP A 768 2.21 -19.02 17.07
CA TRP A 768 1.39 -17.82 17.17
C TRP A 768 2.03 -16.68 16.37
N ASP A 769 1.28 -15.62 16.12
CA ASP A 769 1.84 -14.45 15.44
C ASP A 769 2.93 -13.79 16.27
N VAL A 770 3.94 -13.28 15.59
CA VAL A 770 5.03 -12.54 16.24
C VAL A 770 4.43 -11.27 16.88
N VAL A 771 4.73 -11.04 18.16
CA VAL A 771 4.53 -9.75 18.80
C VAL A 771 5.82 -8.95 18.58
N PRO A 772 5.83 -7.88 17.80
CA PRO A 772 7.06 -7.25 17.29
C PRO A 772 8.05 -6.83 18.36
N SER A 773 7.54 -6.43 19.54
CA SER A 773 8.32 -5.97 20.69
C SER A 773 8.66 -7.03 21.71
N ALA A 774 8.29 -8.27 21.46
CA ALA A 774 8.51 -9.30 22.45
C ALA A 774 9.98 -9.72 22.52
N ASP A 775 10.62 -9.48 23.67
CA ASP A 775 11.92 -10.04 24.03
C ASP A 775 11.87 -11.58 24.10
N ASN A 776 10.76 -12.09 24.60
CA ASN A 776 10.47 -13.52 24.73
C ASN A 776 8.98 -13.76 25.01
N TYR A 777 8.59 -15.02 25.01
CA TYR A 777 7.22 -15.44 25.32
C TYR A 777 7.20 -16.38 26.51
N ARG A 778 6.20 -16.21 27.38
CA ARG A 778 5.87 -17.18 28.42
C ARG A 778 4.69 -18.03 27.97
N VAL A 779 4.95 -19.31 27.72
CA VAL A 779 3.91 -20.28 27.41
C VAL A 779 3.49 -21.00 28.67
N THR A 780 2.21 -20.95 28.99
CA THR A 780 1.64 -21.66 30.16
C THR A 780 0.82 -22.85 29.66
N ARG A 781 1.21 -24.06 30.06
CA ARG A 781 0.50 -25.30 29.79
C ARG A 781 -0.20 -25.76 31.07
N LYS A 782 -1.54 -25.94 31.02
CA LYS A 782 -2.35 -26.51 32.09
C LYS A 782 -2.89 -27.86 31.65
N VAL A 783 -2.51 -28.90 32.35
CA VAL A 783 -2.99 -30.28 32.12
C VAL A 783 -4.33 -30.46 32.82
N THR A 784 -5.35 -30.96 32.13
CA THR A 784 -6.65 -31.19 32.74
C THR A 784 -6.54 -32.34 33.78
N GLY A 785 -6.83 -32.02 35.03
CA GLY A 785 -6.62 -32.95 36.15
C GLY A 785 -5.19 -33.07 36.65
N GLY A 786 -4.26 -32.20 36.14
CA GLY A 786 -2.84 -32.21 36.43
C GLY A 786 -2.26 -30.84 36.77
N GLY A 787 -0.96 -30.69 36.60
CA GLY A 787 -0.20 -29.49 36.96
C GLY A 787 -0.28 -28.34 35.93
N THR A 788 0.31 -27.19 36.33
CA THR A 788 0.57 -26.04 35.45
C THR A 788 2.07 -25.90 35.27
N PHE A 789 2.50 -25.75 34.02
CA PHE A 789 3.89 -25.62 33.63
C PHE A 789 4.08 -24.30 32.85
N ASN A 790 5.19 -23.62 33.07
CA ASN A 790 5.55 -22.40 32.36
C ASN A 790 6.88 -22.59 31.62
N TYR A 791 6.92 -22.14 30.37
CA TYR A 791 8.08 -22.19 29.50
C TYR A 791 8.37 -20.77 29.01
N ASN A 792 9.64 -20.39 28.93
CA ASN A 792 10.04 -19.14 28.29
C ASN A 792 10.72 -19.52 26.96
N VAL A 793 10.28 -18.93 25.86
CA VAL A 793 10.82 -19.16 24.52
C VAL A 793 11.10 -17.82 23.82
N LEU A 794 12.15 -17.80 22.99
CA LEU A 794 12.56 -16.60 22.26
C LEU A 794 11.86 -16.46 20.91
N THR A 795 11.21 -17.53 20.46
CA THR A 795 10.52 -17.61 19.17
C THR A 795 9.02 -17.72 19.36
N ASN A 796 8.27 -17.39 18.34
CA ASN A 796 6.81 -17.51 18.31
C ASN A 796 6.29 -18.93 18.12
N THR A 797 7.06 -19.93 18.58
CA THR A 797 6.70 -21.35 18.49
C THR A 797 7.25 -22.12 19.68
N ILE A 798 6.55 -23.18 20.06
CA ILE A 798 7.02 -24.16 21.04
C ILE A 798 6.56 -25.56 20.63
N THR A 799 7.47 -26.52 20.70
CA THR A 799 7.14 -27.95 20.57
C THR A 799 7.28 -28.62 21.92
N PHE A 800 6.19 -29.15 22.42
CA PHE A 800 6.18 -30.01 23.61
C PHE A 800 6.53 -31.46 23.19
N THR A 801 7.46 -32.08 23.90
CA THR A 801 7.91 -33.47 23.67
C THR A 801 7.65 -34.36 24.88
N ASP A 802 7.00 -33.83 25.91
CA ASP A 802 6.76 -34.45 27.21
C ASP A 802 5.27 -34.56 27.54
N LEU A 803 4.41 -34.57 26.53
CA LEU A 803 2.98 -34.70 26.76
C LEU A 803 2.62 -36.14 27.19
N THR A 804 1.63 -36.23 28.09
CA THR A 804 1.11 -37.53 28.53
C THR A 804 0.02 -38.00 27.57
N PRO A 805 0.10 -39.28 27.10
CA PRO A 805 -0.95 -39.79 26.22
C PRO A 805 -2.34 -39.74 26.87
N GLY A 806 -3.35 -39.42 26.05
CA GLY A 806 -4.74 -39.36 26.50
C GLY A 806 -5.08 -38.15 27.38
N THR A 807 -4.26 -37.09 27.36
CA THR A 807 -4.50 -35.91 28.19
C THR A 807 -4.92 -34.70 27.35
N SER A 808 -5.64 -33.78 27.99
CA SER A 808 -6.01 -32.49 27.42
C SER A 808 -5.16 -31.37 28.04
N ASN A 809 -4.37 -30.71 27.24
CA ASN A 809 -3.45 -29.66 27.63
C ASN A 809 -3.95 -28.29 27.12
N LYS A 810 -4.30 -27.39 28.02
CA LYS A 810 -4.72 -26.02 27.70
C LYS A 810 -3.50 -25.10 27.67
N ILE A 811 -3.28 -24.43 26.55
CA ILE A 811 -2.11 -23.55 26.31
C ILE A 811 -2.55 -22.10 26.26
N PHE A 812 -1.80 -21.24 26.94
CA PHE A 812 -1.88 -19.78 26.86
C PHE A 812 -0.49 -19.22 26.62
N VAL A 813 -0.39 -18.14 25.90
CA VAL A 813 0.88 -17.46 25.65
C VAL A 813 0.77 -15.99 26.12
N LYS A 814 1.84 -15.47 26.70
CA LYS A 814 2.05 -14.06 26.98
C LYS A 814 3.35 -13.62 26.32
N ALA A 815 3.34 -12.50 25.64
CA ALA A 815 4.58 -11.83 25.27
C ALA A 815 5.21 -11.15 26.47
N LYS A 816 6.52 -10.99 26.46
CA LYS A 816 7.25 -10.16 27.42
C LYS A 816 8.04 -9.13 26.63
N CYS A 817 7.78 -7.87 26.89
CA CYS A 817 8.37 -6.72 26.21
C CYS A 817 8.96 -5.79 27.28
N ASP A 818 10.23 -5.44 27.17
CA ASP A 818 10.93 -4.55 28.13
C ASP A 818 10.69 -4.94 29.61
N GLY A 819 10.66 -6.26 29.88
CA GLY A 819 10.47 -6.79 31.23
C GLY A 819 9.01 -6.95 31.67
N VAL A 820 8.03 -6.40 30.95
CA VAL A 820 6.58 -6.45 31.27
C VAL A 820 5.88 -7.55 30.47
N TYR A 821 4.94 -8.24 31.10
CA TYR A 821 4.16 -9.27 30.40
C TYR A 821 2.83 -8.74 29.86
N SER A 822 2.52 -9.08 28.63
CA SER A 822 1.21 -8.85 28.03
C SER A 822 0.06 -9.54 28.77
N ASP A 823 -1.17 -9.26 28.38
CA ASP A 823 -2.30 -10.12 28.69
C ASP A 823 -2.12 -11.51 28.09
N LYS A 824 -2.96 -12.45 28.54
CA LYS A 824 -2.94 -13.83 28.00
C LYS A 824 -3.61 -13.90 26.65
N SER A 825 -3.02 -14.65 25.74
CA SER A 825 -3.68 -15.04 24.50
C SER A 825 -5.01 -15.75 24.73
N VAL A 826 -5.81 -15.86 23.67
CA VAL A 826 -6.90 -16.83 23.60
C VAL A 826 -6.32 -18.23 23.80
N LYS A 827 -7.09 -19.09 24.44
CA LYS A 827 -6.68 -20.45 24.78
C LYS A 827 -6.76 -21.37 23.57
N VAL A 828 -5.70 -22.18 23.35
CA VAL A 828 -5.76 -23.37 22.48
C VAL A 828 -5.62 -24.63 23.32
N THR A 829 -5.98 -25.80 22.75
CA THR A 829 -5.94 -27.05 23.46
C THR A 829 -5.26 -28.13 22.62
N ILE A 830 -4.26 -28.81 23.19
CA ILE A 830 -3.65 -29.99 22.63
C ILE A 830 -4.30 -31.23 23.32
N ASN A 831 -4.99 -32.04 22.54
CA ASN A 831 -5.53 -33.32 23.03
C ASN A 831 -4.65 -34.44 22.47
N THR A 832 -3.89 -35.10 23.35
CA THR A 832 -2.99 -36.20 22.95
C THR A 832 -3.76 -37.50 22.83
N PRO A 833 -3.56 -38.30 21.77
CA PRO A 833 -4.14 -39.64 21.65
C PRO A 833 -3.53 -40.59 22.66
N LEU A 834 -4.27 -41.65 23.00
CA LEU A 834 -3.86 -42.68 24.00
C LEU A 834 -2.73 -43.60 23.53
N ARG A 835 -2.41 -43.64 22.22
CA ARG A 835 -1.34 -44.46 21.64
C ARG A 835 -0.43 -43.67 20.72
N SER A 836 0.85 -43.95 20.74
CA SER A 836 1.78 -43.53 19.71
C SER A 836 1.63 -44.47 18.51
N GLY A 837 1.02 -43.96 17.45
CA GLY A 837 1.14 -44.46 16.10
C GLY A 837 1.24 -43.25 15.22
N GLU A 838 2.14 -43.24 14.25
CA GLU A 838 2.09 -42.24 13.20
C GLU A 838 0.67 -42.24 12.66
N LEU A 839 -0.02 -41.12 12.76
CA LEU A 839 -1.28 -40.91 12.06
C LEU A 839 -0.89 -40.79 10.59
N ASN A 840 -0.88 -41.95 9.90
CA ASN A 840 -1.07 -41.90 8.45
C ASN A 840 -2.35 -41.12 8.23
N GLU A 841 -2.29 -40.01 7.49
CA GLU A 841 -3.44 -39.16 7.22
C GLU A 841 -4.51 -40.00 6.47
N LEU A 842 -5.36 -40.65 7.20
CA LEU A 842 -6.57 -41.24 6.66
C LEU A 842 -7.67 -40.21 6.68
N SER A 843 -7.96 -39.62 5.55
CA SER A 843 -9.14 -38.77 5.37
C SER A 843 -10.24 -39.48 4.57
N ILE A 844 -11.48 -39.31 5.01
CA ILE A 844 -12.66 -39.89 4.37
C ILE A 844 -13.68 -38.78 4.20
N TYR A 845 -14.05 -38.47 2.96
CA TYR A 845 -15.08 -37.48 2.70
C TYR A 845 -15.86 -37.82 1.40
N PRO A 846 -17.06 -37.27 1.23
CA PRO A 846 -17.84 -36.59 2.23
C PRO A 846 -18.32 -37.53 3.32
N ASN A 847 -18.48 -37.04 4.54
CA ASN A 847 -19.10 -37.75 5.62
C ASN A 847 -19.86 -36.73 6.52
N PRO A 848 -21.19 -36.65 6.43
CA PRO A 848 -22.15 -37.57 5.77
C PRO A 848 -22.00 -37.63 4.24
N ALA A 849 -22.31 -38.80 3.69
CA ALA A 849 -22.20 -39.09 2.26
C ALA A 849 -23.52 -39.59 1.67
N LYS A 850 -23.77 -39.29 0.39
CA LYS A 850 -25.00 -39.74 -0.30
C LYS A 850 -24.73 -40.94 -1.21
N ASN A 851 -23.79 -40.83 -2.15
CA ASN A 851 -23.59 -41.83 -3.17
C ASN A 851 -22.26 -42.59 -3.04
N SER A 852 -21.21 -41.87 -2.69
CA SER A 852 -19.85 -42.44 -2.57
C SER A 852 -19.04 -41.70 -1.52
N ILE A 853 -17.99 -42.35 -1.05
CA ILE A 853 -16.96 -41.78 -0.19
C ILE A 853 -15.60 -41.91 -0.85
N SER A 854 -14.80 -40.86 -0.73
CA SER A 854 -13.40 -40.87 -1.13
C SER A 854 -12.53 -41.10 0.12
N ILE A 855 -11.50 -41.89 -0.02
CA ILE A 855 -10.58 -42.28 1.04
C ILE A 855 -9.18 -41.90 0.58
N TYR A 856 -8.47 -41.09 1.36
CA TYR A 856 -7.06 -40.77 1.16
C TYR A 856 -6.24 -41.44 2.26
N CYS A 857 -5.30 -42.24 1.86
CA CYS A 857 -4.44 -43.00 2.77
C CYS A 857 -3.11 -43.27 2.07
N ASP A 858 -2.00 -42.92 2.71
CA ASP A 858 -0.65 -43.13 2.15
C ASP A 858 -0.26 -44.62 2.12
N ASN A 859 -0.94 -45.48 2.92
CA ASN A 859 -0.71 -46.92 2.94
C ASN A 859 -1.62 -47.64 1.96
N SER A 860 -1.18 -48.78 1.44
CA SER A 860 -2.02 -49.63 0.58
C SER A 860 -3.14 -50.25 1.40
N ILE A 861 -4.39 -50.05 0.91
CA ILE A 861 -5.57 -50.70 1.50
C ILE A 861 -5.80 -52.04 0.84
N GLN A 862 -5.67 -53.10 1.62
CA GLN A 862 -5.84 -54.49 1.12
C GLN A 862 -7.31 -54.91 1.01
N LYS A 863 -8.13 -54.37 1.89
CA LYS A 863 -9.55 -54.72 1.97
C LYS A 863 -10.32 -53.61 2.66
N ALA A 864 -11.59 -53.41 2.26
CA ALA A 864 -12.55 -52.55 2.95
C ALA A 864 -13.83 -53.33 3.28
N GLU A 865 -14.36 -53.16 4.50
CA GLU A 865 -15.64 -53.68 4.94
C GLU A 865 -16.50 -52.58 5.52
N LEU A 866 -17.75 -52.55 5.18
CA LEU A 866 -18.75 -51.75 5.87
C LEU A 866 -19.52 -52.65 6.85
N ILE A 867 -19.69 -52.17 8.07
CA ILE A 867 -20.45 -52.85 9.12
C ILE A 867 -21.62 -51.96 9.50
N ASN A 868 -22.84 -52.44 9.37
CA ASN A 868 -24.01 -51.69 9.82
C ASN A 868 -24.18 -51.76 11.34
N ILE A 869 -25.12 -50.98 11.87
CA ILE A 869 -25.39 -50.92 13.32
C ILE A 869 -25.83 -52.26 13.94
N ASN A 870 -26.30 -53.25 13.12
CA ASN A 870 -26.66 -54.57 13.56
C ASN A 870 -25.48 -55.54 13.58
N GLY A 871 -24.27 -55.09 13.17
CA GLY A 871 -23.07 -55.89 13.11
C GLY A 871 -22.92 -56.71 11.82
N GLU A 872 -23.82 -56.57 10.84
CA GLU A 872 -23.70 -57.22 9.53
C GLU A 872 -22.53 -56.64 8.73
N ARG A 873 -21.68 -57.50 8.21
CA ARG A 873 -20.48 -57.15 7.43
C ARG A 873 -20.76 -57.23 5.93
N ILE A 874 -20.44 -56.18 5.24
CA ILE A 874 -20.58 -56.04 3.80
C ILE A 874 -19.18 -55.75 3.22
N ASN A 875 -18.72 -56.63 2.35
CA ASN A 875 -17.47 -56.33 1.61
C ASN A 875 -17.69 -55.10 0.71
N ALA A 876 -16.96 -54.05 0.95
CA ALA A 876 -17.03 -52.83 0.15
C ALA A 876 -16.02 -52.90 -1.00
N GLU A 877 -16.51 -52.73 -2.21
CA GLU A 877 -15.64 -52.60 -3.38
C GLU A 877 -14.81 -51.30 -3.31
N LEU A 878 -13.50 -51.45 -3.31
CA LEU A 878 -12.55 -50.36 -3.24
C LEU A 878 -12.05 -50.06 -4.65
N ASN A 879 -12.40 -48.89 -5.17
CA ASN A 879 -11.94 -48.43 -6.46
C ASN A 879 -10.73 -47.50 -6.27
N THR A 880 -9.58 -47.88 -6.83
CA THR A 880 -8.38 -47.04 -6.83
C THR A 880 -8.53 -45.91 -7.87
N ILE A 881 -8.42 -44.68 -7.41
CA ILE A 881 -8.47 -43.48 -8.27
C ILE A 881 -7.04 -43.09 -8.68
N SER A 882 -6.11 -43.05 -7.73
CA SER A 882 -4.70 -42.79 -7.93
C SER A 882 -3.89 -43.36 -6.76
N SER A 883 -2.58 -43.27 -6.77
CA SER A 883 -1.76 -43.68 -5.63
C SER A 883 -2.22 -42.95 -4.37
N GLY A 884 -2.59 -43.68 -3.32
CA GLY A 884 -3.08 -43.11 -2.06
C GLY A 884 -4.54 -42.61 -2.07
N SER A 885 -5.25 -42.71 -3.20
CA SER A 885 -6.65 -42.24 -3.33
C SER A 885 -7.58 -43.35 -3.79
N PHE A 886 -8.61 -43.60 -3.01
CA PHE A 886 -9.58 -44.69 -3.23
C PHE A 886 -11.00 -44.14 -3.12
N SER A 887 -11.96 -44.89 -3.71
CA SER A 887 -13.39 -44.62 -3.52
C SER A 887 -14.18 -45.85 -3.25
N ILE A 888 -15.26 -45.71 -2.51
CA ILE A 888 -16.28 -46.73 -2.28
C ILE A 888 -17.63 -46.18 -2.68
N ASP A 889 -18.32 -46.88 -3.57
CA ASP A 889 -19.71 -46.58 -3.91
C ASP A 889 -20.64 -47.14 -2.80
N ILE A 890 -21.35 -46.22 -2.16
CA ILE A 890 -22.28 -46.51 -1.09
C ILE A 890 -23.74 -46.31 -1.50
N ASN A 891 -24.00 -46.01 -2.78
CA ASN A 891 -25.35 -45.68 -3.27
C ASN A 891 -26.35 -46.78 -3.06
N LYS A 892 -25.92 -48.05 -3.13
CA LYS A 892 -26.76 -49.24 -2.96
C LYS A 892 -27.14 -49.59 -1.53
N TYR A 893 -26.59 -48.89 -0.52
CA TYR A 893 -26.86 -49.17 0.89
C TYR A 893 -27.91 -48.19 1.42
N PRO A 894 -28.77 -48.64 2.34
CA PRO A 894 -29.77 -47.82 3.01
C PRO A 894 -29.11 -46.63 3.78
N ALA A 895 -29.87 -45.55 3.96
CA ALA A 895 -29.42 -44.48 4.83
C ALA A 895 -29.25 -44.97 6.27
N GLY A 896 -28.17 -44.54 6.92
CA GLY A 896 -27.86 -44.99 8.27
C GLY A 896 -26.38 -44.80 8.64
N VAL A 897 -26.05 -45.26 9.82
CA VAL A 897 -24.68 -45.23 10.33
C VAL A 897 -23.99 -46.54 10.00
N TYR A 898 -22.80 -46.47 9.45
CA TYR A 898 -21.94 -47.60 9.13
C TYR A 898 -20.57 -47.37 9.76
N PHE A 899 -19.87 -48.50 10.04
CA PHE A 899 -18.47 -48.50 10.43
C PHE A 899 -17.65 -49.05 9.26
N LEU A 900 -16.86 -48.17 8.63
CA LEU A 900 -15.90 -48.56 7.58
C LEU A 900 -14.66 -49.11 8.24
N LYS A 901 -14.33 -50.35 7.95
CA LYS A 901 -13.13 -51.05 8.41
C LYS A 901 -12.20 -51.25 7.24
N LEU A 902 -11.02 -50.63 7.34
CA LEU A 902 -9.96 -50.71 6.33
C LEU A 902 -8.83 -51.58 6.84
N TYR A 903 -8.45 -52.57 6.06
CA TYR A 903 -7.36 -53.47 6.34
C TYR A 903 -6.13 -52.97 5.58
N LEU A 904 -5.11 -52.53 6.32
CA LEU A 904 -3.81 -52.10 5.81
C LEU A 904 -2.81 -53.27 6.07
N ASP A 905 -1.60 -53.16 5.54
CA ASP A 905 -0.59 -54.23 5.65
C ASP A 905 -0.28 -54.63 7.10
N ASN A 906 -0.28 -53.65 8.03
CA ASN A 906 0.12 -53.89 9.43
C ASN A 906 -0.90 -53.49 10.46
N GLU A 907 -2.06 -52.93 10.04
CA GLU A 907 -3.08 -52.44 10.97
C GLU A 907 -4.49 -52.50 10.37
N ILE A 908 -5.48 -52.36 11.24
CA ILE A 908 -6.87 -52.27 10.85
C ILE A 908 -7.43 -50.96 11.39
N LEU A 909 -7.89 -50.10 10.48
CA LEU A 909 -8.51 -48.83 10.83
C LEU A 909 -10.04 -48.94 10.76
N THR A 910 -10.74 -48.31 11.70
CA THR A 910 -12.20 -48.23 11.68
C THR A 910 -12.65 -46.80 11.79
N ARG A 911 -13.58 -46.38 10.91
CA ARG A 911 -14.17 -45.06 10.89
C ARG A 911 -15.68 -45.13 10.76
N GLN A 912 -16.36 -44.23 11.42
CA GLN A 912 -17.80 -44.08 11.29
C GLN A 912 -18.15 -43.33 10.01
N ILE A 913 -19.08 -43.86 9.23
CA ILE A 913 -19.63 -43.25 8.02
C ILE A 913 -21.13 -43.04 8.21
N ILE A 914 -21.63 -41.88 7.86
CA ILE A 914 -23.05 -41.56 7.87
C ILE A 914 -23.52 -41.53 6.42
N LYS A 915 -24.38 -42.45 6.02
CA LYS A 915 -25.04 -42.50 4.72
C LYS A 915 -26.37 -41.74 4.81
N THR A 916 -26.56 -40.77 3.94
CA THR A 916 -27.81 -40.02 3.81
C THR A 916 -28.56 -40.41 2.56
N ASP A 917 -29.85 -40.10 2.52
CA ASP A 917 -30.72 -40.32 1.36
C ASP A 917 -30.37 -39.49 0.13
#